data_02d5c9908bf2447d295253e8e901755d
#
_entry.id   02d5c9908bf2447d295253e8e901755d
#
_cell.length_a   1.000
_cell.length_b   1.000
_cell.length_c   1.000
_cell.angle_alpha   90.00
_cell.angle_beta   90.00
_cell.angle_gamma   90.00
#
_symmetry.space_group_name_H-M   'P 1'
#
loop_
_entity.id
_entity.type
_entity.pdbx_description
1 polymer ?
#
loop_
_entity_poly.entity_id
_entity_poly.type
_entity_poly.pdbx_seq_one_letter_code
_entity_poly.pdbx_strand_id
1 'polypeptide(L)'
;MIAVAVLVVANALGLAPGVRVEEPYGFRERLSEVHVANLRDEGARCGADELSLERGVAVSLPREADALTRLAAEDFVDFLAVSMGVRPQAAGESAKAGALLSVRFDPSLEERRYRIETTREGVTLVARESRALAQAFYRLEDRMGLRGGPFLKLGTESRRPRFAVRMTHSGWAEDVFPDAHLRAMAHRGLTAILVYVSGVDKAKGREPQDVADLIRRAKRFGLDTYLYSFVDSFAHPRDPGGREALERAFGELATRYATAKGVVFVGESAQFPTKDPRALPLRWQDRKRIAEARAKGDLRRLAGWYPCSDYPEWLGAVKEIFRRQSPELDVVLWTYNWGSAEKTDRLALIDALPKDVSLMATFEMFERHRKRNGLVAGTADYSLSFAGPGKYFASEAEKAHELGLRLYAQANASGRTWDFGTAPYEPCPWQWNRRWQALVKAHDEWGLSGIMECHHYGWWPSFVTELENEAYVEGGTPFEEHVRAIAVRDYGAANAERVMSVWRRWSDLAADYVASDDNQYGPFRIGPAYPYSIGGPRVTAEKFPVTRAGSNGIGICRLNFLEKPWSTAPVDPKEAVPRMKAELELFEPMVREYDRGADFFAGIASGLDARRAENARRMSALARYLARTVETSVNLKRGALAHFAGDRIGVLDWARREYANAKATLPLVDVDSRLGWEPSMEYVGGRAQIEWKLALMEETYGRKTLESASLRR
;
A
#
# COMPACT_ATOMS: atom_id res chain seq x y z
N MET A 1 -20.03 -30.59 -19.02
CA MET A 1 -20.37 -30.79 -17.59
C MET A 1 -19.73 -29.70 -16.70
N ILE A 2 -18.49 -29.28 -16.91
CA ILE A 2 -17.84 -28.22 -16.09
C ILE A 2 -18.54 -26.87 -16.25
N ALA A 3 -18.94 -26.45 -17.44
CA ALA A 3 -19.63 -25.16 -17.67
C ALA A 3 -21.03 -25.09 -17.03
N VAL A 4 -21.75 -26.20 -16.93
CA VAL A 4 -23.06 -26.26 -16.26
C VAL A 4 -22.91 -26.22 -14.73
N ALA A 5 -21.85 -26.82 -14.18
CA ALA A 5 -21.57 -26.76 -12.75
C ALA A 5 -21.21 -25.34 -12.28
N VAL A 6 -20.43 -24.59 -13.08
CA VAL A 6 -20.08 -23.18 -12.80
C VAL A 6 -21.33 -22.28 -12.85
N LEU A 7 -22.25 -22.50 -13.78
CA LEU A 7 -23.50 -21.73 -13.88
C LEU A 7 -24.47 -22.01 -12.71
N VAL A 8 -24.51 -23.22 -12.22
CA VAL A 8 -25.36 -23.62 -11.08
C VAL A 8 -24.81 -23.02 -9.77
N VAL A 9 -23.50 -22.98 -9.60
CA VAL A 9 -22.87 -22.38 -8.43
C VAL A 9 -23.05 -20.85 -8.43
N ALA A 10 -22.89 -20.18 -9.57
CA ALA A 10 -23.09 -18.72 -9.67
C ALA A 10 -24.54 -18.30 -9.35
N ASN A 11 -25.53 -19.06 -9.77
CA ASN A 11 -26.94 -18.80 -9.43
C ASN A 11 -27.25 -19.07 -7.95
N ALA A 12 -26.60 -20.04 -7.32
CA ALA A 12 -26.75 -20.33 -5.89
C ALA A 12 -26.15 -19.26 -5.00
N LEU A 13 -25.16 -18.52 -5.51
CA LEU A 13 -24.47 -17.44 -4.81
C LEU A 13 -25.11 -16.04 -5.05
N GLY A 14 -26.16 -15.95 -5.85
CA GLY A 14 -26.82 -14.67 -6.19
C GLY A 14 -25.96 -13.74 -7.04
N LEU A 15 -24.94 -14.26 -7.70
CA LEU A 15 -24.07 -13.51 -8.61
C LEU A 15 -24.75 -13.30 -9.97
N ALA A 16 -24.48 -12.16 -10.60
CA ALA A 16 -24.95 -11.90 -11.95
C ALA A 16 -24.40 -12.96 -12.93
N PRO A 17 -25.15 -13.35 -13.98
CA PRO A 17 -24.65 -14.30 -14.98
C PRO A 17 -23.33 -13.85 -15.58
N GLY A 18 -22.36 -14.77 -15.69
CA GLY A 18 -21.04 -14.52 -16.26
C GLY A 18 -19.98 -13.98 -15.30
N VAL A 19 -20.26 -13.86 -13.99
CA VAL A 19 -19.24 -13.55 -12.99
C VAL A 19 -18.37 -14.80 -12.75
N ARG A 20 -17.06 -14.64 -12.92
CA ARG A 20 -16.08 -15.67 -12.59
C ARG A 20 -15.85 -15.66 -11.07
N VAL A 21 -16.04 -16.80 -10.44
CA VAL A 21 -15.67 -17.01 -9.02
C VAL A 21 -14.18 -17.19 -8.93
N GLU A 22 -13.55 -16.47 -8.00
CA GLU A 22 -12.11 -16.55 -7.70
C GLU A 22 -11.93 -17.21 -6.33
N GLU A 23 -11.29 -18.39 -6.32
CA GLU A 23 -10.97 -19.09 -5.08
C GLU A 23 -9.98 -18.30 -4.20
N PRO A 24 -9.93 -18.53 -2.89
CA PRO A 24 -8.92 -17.93 -2.03
C PRO A 24 -7.51 -18.06 -2.61
N TYR A 25 -6.74 -16.97 -2.58
CA TYR A 25 -5.42 -16.82 -3.22
C TYR A 25 -5.42 -16.77 -4.76
N GLY A 26 -6.55 -16.91 -5.44
CA GLY A 26 -6.65 -16.83 -6.91
C GLY A 26 -6.14 -15.50 -7.48
N PHE A 27 -6.19 -14.42 -6.71
CA PHE A 27 -5.58 -13.15 -7.11
C PHE A 27 -4.08 -13.26 -7.44
N ARG A 28 -3.35 -14.20 -6.82
CA ARG A 28 -1.93 -14.42 -7.07
C ARG A 28 -1.67 -14.91 -8.48
N GLU A 29 -2.49 -15.83 -8.97
CA GLU A 29 -2.41 -16.31 -10.35
C GLU A 29 -2.70 -15.19 -11.34
N ARG A 30 -3.77 -14.44 -11.11
CA ARG A 30 -4.15 -13.31 -11.96
C ARG A 30 -3.09 -12.21 -11.99
N LEU A 31 -2.50 -11.84 -10.85
CA LEU A 31 -1.45 -10.82 -10.77
C LEU A 31 -0.06 -11.33 -11.21
N SER A 32 0.09 -12.61 -11.50
CA SER A 32 1.30 -13.15 -12.11
C SER A 32 1.32 -12.96 -13.64
N GLU A 33 0.19 -12.65 -14.25
CA GLU A 33 0.10 -12.23 -15.65
C GLU A 33 0.58 -10.78 -15.76
N VAL A 34 1.78 -10.57 -16.29
CA VAL A 34 2.41 -9.25 -16.36
C VAL A 34 1.75 -8.39 -17.42
N HIS A 35 1.41 -8.96 -18.57
CA HIS A 35 0.81 -8.26 -19.70
C HIS A 35 -0.64 -8.70 -19.89
N VAL A 36 -1.54 -7.70 -19.90
CA VAL A 36 -2.98 -7.93 -20.08
C VAL A 36 -3.27 -8.30 -21.53
N ALA A 37 -3.80 -9.50 -21.76
CA ALA A 37 -4.26 -9.91 -23.08
C ALA A 37 -5.45 -9.04 -23.54
N ASN A 38 -5.56 -8.83 -24.86
CA ASN A 38 -6.67 -8.09 -25.46
C ASN A 38 -6.81 -6.64 -24.96
N LEU A 39 -5.67 -5.99 -24.66
CA LEU A 39 -5.64 -4.58 -24.32
C LEU A 39 -5.90 -3.68 -25.54
N ARG A 40 -5.52 -4.15 -26.73
CA ARG A 40 -5.75 -3.46 -27.99
C ARG A 40 -7.25 -3.29 -28.27
N ASP A 41 -7.64 -2.09 -28.68
CA ASP A 41 -8.93 -1.79 -29.26
C ASP A 41 -8.86 -2.07 -30.78
N GLU A 42 -9.62 -3.04 -31.27
CA GLU A 42 -9.63 -3.41 -32.69
C GLU A 42 -10.14 -2.29 -33.59
N GLY A 43 -10.89 -1.35 -33.03
CA GLY A 43 -11.36 -0.16 -33.71
C GLY A 43 -10.30 0.95 -33.85
N ALA A 44 -9.22 0.90 -33.07
CA ALA A 44 -8.18 1.92 -33.10
C ALA A 44 -7.42 1.92 -34.44
N ARG A 45 -7.16 3.09 -34.96
CA ARG A 45 -6.39 3.30 -36.20
C ARG A 45 -5.25 4.27 -35.96
N CYS A 46 -4.13 4.09 -36.67
CA CYS A 46 -2.97 4.96 -36.59
C CYS A 46 -3.34 6.39 -37.10
N GLY A 47 -3.03 7.38 -36.29
CA GLY A 47 -3.20 8.78 -36.64
C GLY A 47 -2.12 9.30 -37.61
N ALA A 48 -2.37 10.44 -38.21
CA ALA A 48 -1.41 11.07 -39.14
C ALA A 48 -0.10 11.52 -38.45
N ASP A 49 -0.16 11.77 -37.15
CA ASP A 49 0.96 12.18 -36.30
C ASP A 49 1.50 11.03 -35.41
N GLU A 50 1.22 9.78 -35.79
CA GLU A 50 1.64 8.58 -35.06
C GLU A 50 2.54 7.67 -35.92
N LEU A 51 3.43 6.94 -35.26
CA LEU A 51 4.15 5.78 -35.76
C LEU A 51 3.35 4.52 -35.46
N SER A 52 3.13 3.67 -36.47
CA SER A 52 2.51 2.37 -36.31
C SER A 52 3.57 1.27 -36.13
N LEU A 53 3.41 0.44 -35.10
CA LEU A 53 4.21 -0.76 -34.88
C LEU A 53 3.47 -2.05 -35.33
N GLU A 54 2.33 -1.97 -36.00
CA GLU A 54 1.51 -3.13 -36.43
C GLU A 54 2.27 -4.13 -37.32
N ARG A 55 3.24 -3.64 -38.09
CA ARG A 55 4.10 -4.48 -38.94
C ARG A 55 5.26 -5.16 -38.17
N GLY A 56 5.32 -4.95 -36.85
CA GLY A 56 6.40 -5.42 -36.01
C GLY A 56 7.49 -4.37 -35.79
N VAL A 57 8.35 -4.65 -34.86
CA VAL A 57 9.48 -3.80 -34.47
C VAL A 57 10.77 -4.65 -34.39
N ALA A 58 11.84 -4.15 -34.96
CA ALA A 58 13.18 -4.71 -34.73
C ALA A 58 13.83 -3.93 -33.57
N VAL A 59 14.24 -4.62 -32.51
CA VAL A 59 14.91 -4.00 -31.36
C VAL A 59 16.42 -4.10 -31.53
N SER A 60 17.11 -2.95 -31.55
CA SER A 60 18.56 -2.84 -31.64
C SER A 60 19.13 -2.35 -30.31
N LEU A 61 19.85 -3.23 -29.61
CA LEU A 61 20.52 -2.91 -28.36
C LEU A 61 22.03 -2.67 -28.60
N PRO A 62 22.65 -1.70 -27.90
CA PRO A 62 24.08 -1.49 -27.96
C PRO A 62 24.81 -2.69 -27.33
N ARG A 63 26.09 -2.86 -27.69
CA ARG A 63 26.92 -4.00 -27.19
C ARG A 63 27.06 -3.98 -25.67
N GLU A 64 27.12 -2.80 -25.08
CA GLU A 64 27.24 -2.54 -23.65
C GLU A 64 25.93 -2.69 -22.86
N ALA A 65 24.80 -3.01 -23.51
CA ALA A 65 23.55 -3.24 -22.84
C ALA A 65 23.69 -4.35 -21.78
N ASP A 66 23.35 -4.03 -20.53
CA ASP A 66 23.39 -4.95 -19.42
C ASP A 66 22.15 -5.87 -19.37
N ALA A 67 22.10 -6.74 -18.36
CA ALA A 67 21.00 -7.69 -18.19
C ALA A 67 19.65 -7.02 -17.99
N LEU A 68 19.60 -5.88 -17.29
CA LEU A 68 18.34 -5.14 -17.05
C LEU A 68 17.81 -4.53 -18.35
N THR A 69 18.68 -3.89 -19.14
CA THR A 69 18.30 -3.32 -20.45
C THR A 69 17.76 -4.39 -21.39
N ARG A 70 18.41 -5.58 -21.43
CA ARG A 70 17.95 -6.71 -22.24
C ARG A 70 16.61 -7.24 -21.77
N LEU A 71 16.44 -7.43 -20.46
CA LEU A 71 15.20 -7.89 -19.87
C LEU A 71 14.03 -6.94 -20.19
N ALA A 72 14.24 -5.62 -20.07
CA ALA A 72 13.20 -4.63 -20.37
C ALA A 72 12.83 -4.63 -21.88
N ALA A 73 13.80 -4.85 -22.76
CA ALA A 73 13.55 -4.99 -24.19
C ALA A 73 12.77 -6.26 -24.54
N GLU A 74 13.12 -7.39 -23.92
CA GLU A 74 12.39 -8.66 -24.07
C GLU A 74 10.96 -8.54 -23.56
N ASP A 75 10.77 -7.87 -22.42
CA ASP A 75 9.50 -7.59 -21.81
C ASP A 75 8.58 -6.74 -22.70
N PHE A 76 9.15 -5.69 -23.32
CA PHE A 76 8.44 -4.88 -24.27
C PHE A 76 8.00 -5.66 -25.53
N VAL A 77 8.82 -6.56 -26.03
CA VAL A 77 8.46 -7.43 -27.17
C VAL A 77 7.32 -8.37 -26.77
N ASP A 78 7.35 -8.92 -25.56
CA ASP A 78 6.26 -9.74 -25.02
C ASP A 78 4.96 -8.93 -24.86
N PHE A 79 5.04 -7.69 -24.34
CA PHE A 79 3.89 -6.77 -24.30
C PHE A 79 3.28 -6.54 -25.68
N LEU A 80 4.10 -6.28 -26.70
CA LEU A 80 3.60 -6.10 -28.07
C LEU A 80 2.85 -7.34 -28.57
N ALA A 81 3.38 -8.54 -28.28
CA ALA A 81 2.74 -9.79 -28.67
C ALA A 81 1.43 -10.05 -27.91
N VAL A 82 1.46 -9.99 -26.59
CA VAL A 82 0.34 -10.37 -25.69
C VAL A 82 -0.76 -9.31 -25.68
N SER A 83 -0.37 -8.03 -25.49
CA SER A 83 -1.32 -6.95 -25.27
C SER A 83 -1.77 -6.26 -26.56
N MET A 84 -0.87 -6.18 -27.57
CA MET A 84 -1.12 -5.43 -28.81
C MET A 84 -1.34 -6.32 -30.02
N GLY A 85 -1.12 -7.63 -29.91
CA GLY A 85 -1.30 -8.58 -31.03
C GLY A 85 -0.28 -8.39 -32.17
N VAL A 86 0.88 -7.78 -31.88
CA VAL A 86 1.97 -7.58 -32.84
C VAL A 86 2.90 -8.79 -32.79
N ARG A 87 3.11 -9.44 -33.93
CA ARG A 87 4.00 -10.61 -33.97
C ARG A 87 5.46 -10.20 -33.76
N PRO A 88 6.18 -10.87 -32.85
CA PRO A 88 7.62 -10.67 -32.71
C PRO A 88 8.33 -11.00 -34.03
N GLN A 89 9.37 -10.24 -34.38
CA GLN A 89 10.22 -10.56 -35.52
C GLN A 89 11.52 -11.20 -35.02
N ALA A 90 11.99 -12.22 -35.74
CA ALA A 90 13.25 -12.90 -35.39
C ALA A 90 14.45 -11.97 -35.57
N ALA A 91 15.45 -12.12 -34.70
CA ALA A 91 16.71 -11.41 -34.84
C ALA A 91 17.34 -11.68 -36.22
N GLY A 92 17.58 -10.64 -37.01
CA GLY A 92 18.10 -10.74 -38.38
C GLY A 92 17.12 -10.44 -39.51
N GLU A 93 15.81 -10.31 -39.20
CA GLU A 93 14.78 -9.92 -40.18
C GLU A 93 14.55 -8.39 -40.28
N SER A 94 15.52 -7.59 -39.88
CA SER A 94 15.42 -6.12 -39.82
C SER A 94 14.96 -5.47 -41.13
N ALA A 95 15.19 -6.10 -42.29
CA ALA A 95 14.74 -5.61 -43.58
C ALA A 95 13.22 -5.71 -43.83
N LYS A 96 12.49 -6.47 -42.97
CA LYS A 96 11.03 -6.68 -43.03
C LYS A 96 10.28 -5.99 -41.89
N ALA A 97 11.01 -5.46 -40.89
CA ALA A 97 10.40 -4.77 -39.76
C ALA A 97 9.74 -3.48 -40.19
N GLY A 98 8.55 -3.21 -39.67
CA GLY A 98 7.84 -1.97 -39.95
C GLY A 98 8.45 -0.74 -39.30
N ALA A 99 9.22 -0.92 -38.22
CA ALA A 99 9.89 0.15 -37.47
C ALA A 99 11.15 -0.38 -36.76
N LEU A 100 12.11 0.51 -36.46
CA LEU A 100 13.31 0.22 -35.67
C LEU A 100 13.15 0.86 -34.29
N LEU A 101 13.34 0.06 -33.22
CA LEU A 101 13.54 0.57 -31.86
C LEU A 101 15.03 0.45 -31.53
N SER A 102 15.68 1.58 -31.33
CA SER A 102 17.09 1.64 -30.92
C SER A 102 17.25 2.16 -29.50
N VAL A 103 18.29 1.69 -28.85
CA VAL A 103 18.65 2.09 -27.47
C VAL A 103 20.03 2.73 -27.49
N ARG A 104 20.19 3.84 -26.78
CA ARG A 104 21.46 4.56 -26.68
C ARG A 104 21.73 5.04 -25.26
N PHE A 105 22.95 4.78 -24.76
CA PHE A 105 23.44 5.41 -23.54
C PHE A 105 24.00 6.80 -23.85
N ASP A 106 23.62 7.78 -23.01
CA ASP A 106 24.10 9.15 -23.12
C ASP A 106 24.53 9.66 -21.73
N PRO A 107 25.83 9.66 -21.42
CA PRO A 107 26.33 10.08 -20.12
C PRO A 107 26.14 11.57 -19.82
N SER A 108 25.75 12.38 -20.81
CA SER A 108 25.45 13.81 -20.61
C SER A 108 24.06 14.06 -20.03
N LEU A 109 23.17 13.06 -20.06
CA LEU A 109 21.85 13.17 -19.42
C LEU A 109 21.98 13.12 -17.90
N GLU A 110 21.09 13.84 -17.24
CA GLU A 110 20.93 13.75 -15.78
C GLU A 110 20.57 12.34 -15.34
N GLU A 111 20.94 11.98 -14.13
CA GLU A 111 20.52 10.71 -13.51
C GLU A 111 19.00 10.58 -13.50
N ARG A 112 18.52 9.36 -13.74
CA ARG A 112 17.10 8.98 -13.81
C ARG A 112 16.34 9.58 -15.00
N ARG A 113 16.95 10.53 -15.76
CA ARG A 113 16.31 11.09 -16.95
C ARG A 113 16.41 10.12 -18.11
N TYR A 114 15.30 9.97 -18.82
CA TYR A 114 15.25 9.30 -20.10
C TYR A 114 14.55 10.16 -21.15
N ARG A 115 14.83 9.88 -22.42
CA ARG A 115 14.24 10.53 -23.56
C ARG A 115 13.76 9.48 -24.56
N ILE A 116 12.55 9.68 -25.09
CA ILE A 116 11.94 8.86 -26.13
C ILE A 116 11.79 9.75 -27.36
N GLU A 117 12.48 9.39 -28.44
CA GLU A 117 12.44 10.08 -29.73
C GLU A 117 11.68 9.19 -30.70
N THR A 118 10.48 9.63 -31.14
CA THR A 118 9.63 8.87 -32.07
C THR A 118 9.58 9.61 -33.39
N THR A 119 10.03 8.93 -34.45
CA THR A 119 9.99 9.42 -35.85
C THR A 119 9.11 8.49 -36.68
N ARG A 120 9.00 8.76 -38.00
CA ARG A 120 8.26 7.84 -38.89
C ARG A 120 9.02 6.53 -39.16
N GLU A 121 10.32 6.52 -38.96
CA GLU A 121 11.20 5.37 -39.19
C GLU A 121 11.34 4.48 -37.96
N GLY A 122 11.09 5.01 -36.75
CA GLY A 122 11.25 4.23 -35.53
C GLY A 122 11.29 5.04 -34.23
N VAL A 123 11.75 4.38 -33.19
CA VAL A 123 11.85 4.93 -31.83
C VAL A 123 13.28 4.81 -31.34
N THR A 124 13.80 5.88 -30.74
CA THR A 124 15.09 5.84 -30.02
C THR A 124 14.87 6.12 -28.54
N LEU A 125 15.32 5.20 -27.69
CA LEU A 125 15.35 5.36 -26.25
C LEU A 125 16.74 5.80 -25.81
N VAL A 126 16.82 6.92 -25.08
CA VAL A 126 18.09 7.49 -24.64
C VAL A 126 18.07 7.70 -23.14
N ALA A 127 19.06 7.19 -22.42
CA ALA A 127 19.24 7.46 -21.00
C ALA A 127 20.72 7.33 -20.61
N ARG A 128 21.06 7.81 -19.42
CA ARG A 128 22.39 7.64 -18.84
C ARG A 128 22.61 6.23 -18.28
N GLU A 129 21.56 5.60 -17.77
CA GLU A 129 21.62 4.37 -16.99
C GLU A 129 20.51 3.38 -17.36
N SER A 130 20.76 2.10 -17.12
CA SER A 130 19.85 0.99 -17.50
C SER A 130 18.49 1.06 -16.82
N ARG A 131 18.41 1.52 -15.57
CA ARG A 131 17.12 1.69 -14.87
C ARG A 131 16.24 2.72 -15.56
N ALA A 132 16.81 3.82 -15.99
CA ALA A 132 16.08 4.85 -16.75
C ALA A 132 15.67 4.36 -18.15
N LEU A 133 16.50 3.53 -18.81
CA LEU A 133 16.12 2.86 -20.07
C LEU A 133 14.96 1.89 -19.86
N ALA A 134 14.96 1.10 -18.80
CA ALA A 134 13.84 0.21 -18.46
C ALA A 134 12.54 1.02 -18.27
N GLN A 135 12.59 2.15 -17.57
CA GLN A 135 11.44 3.05 -17.42
C GLN A 135 10.98 3.62 -18.78
N ALA A 136 11.87 3.85 -19.71
CA ALA A 136 11.50 4.27 -21.07
C ALA A 136 10.73 3.17 -21.83
N PHE A 137 11.12 1.90 -21.71
CA PHE A 137 10.36 0.78 -22.28
C PHE A 137 8.97 0.68 -21.65
N TYR A 138 8.87 0.69 -20.32
CA TYR A 138 7.58 0.62 -19.61
C TYR A 138 6.68 1.81 -19.97
N ARG A 139 7.26 2.99 -20.22
CA ARG A 139 6.50 4.14 -20.69
C ARG A 139 5.91 3.93 -22.10
N LEU A 140 6.59 3.24 -22.99
CA LEU A 140 6.03 2.87 -24.30
C LEU A 140 4.81 1.96 -24.15
N GLU A 141 4.89 0.98 -23.25
CA GLU A 141 3.77 0.07 -22.94
C GLU A 141 2.56 0.85 -22.40
N ASP A 142 2.78 1.74 -21.42
CA ASP A 142 1.71 2.58 -20.85
C ASP A 142 1.05 3.45 -21.94
N ARG A 143 1.85 4.10 -22.80
CA ARG A 143 1.32 4.93 -23.89
C ARG A 143 0.45 4.13 -24.87
N MET A 144 0.91 2.96 -25.29
CA MET A 144 0.16 2.10 -26.19
C MET A 144 -1.08 1.51 -25.50
N GLY A 145 -0.97 1.15 -24.22
CA GLY A 145 -2.10 0.67 -23.42
C GLY A 145 -3.21 1.73 -23.31
N LEU A 146 -2.86 2.97 -22.97
CA LEU A 146 -3.81 4.09 -22.89
C LEU A 146 -4.37 4.49 -24.28
N ARG A 147 -3.54 4.39 -25.33
CA ARG A 147 -3.95 4.66 -26.72
C ARG A 147 -4.86 3.57 -27.29
N GLY A 148 -4.82 2.36 -26.69
CA GLY A 148 -5.56 1.20 -27.15
C GLY A 148 -5.03 0.61 -28.46
N GLY A 149 -3.74 0.79 -28.76
CA GLY A 149 -3.15 0.26 -29.98
C GLY A 149 -1.64 0.48 -30.06
N PRO A 150 -0.93 -0.26 -30.93
CA PRO A 150 0.52 -0.18 -31.08
C PRO A 150 0.93 1.08 -31.89
N PHE A 151 0.46 2.25 -31.41
CA PHE A 151 0.65 3.54 -32.04
C PHE A 151 1.36 4.50 -31.08
N LEU A 152 2.39 5.18 -31.56
CA LEU A 152 3.18 6.13 -30.78
C LEU A 152 3.17 7.50 -31.43
N LYS A 153 2.83 8.54 -30.70
CA LYS A 153 2.84 9.93 -31.19
C LYS A 153 4.25 10.33 -31.57
N LEU A 154 4.39 10.96 -32.75
CA LEU A 154 5.67 11.50 -33.22
C LEU A 154 6.14 12.65 -32.33
N GLY A 155 7.47 12.76 -32.16
CA GLY A 155 8.09 13.81 -31.36
C GLY A 155 9.06 13.29 -30.33
N THR A 156 9.47 14.19 -29.43
CA THR A 156 10.42 13.87 -28.34
C THR A 156 9.75 14.10 -27.01
N GLU A 157 9.82 13.08 -26.15
CA GLU A 157 9.39 13.13 -24.75
C GLU A 157 10.62 13.00 -23.86
N SER A 158 10.80 13.91 -22.89
CA SER A 158 11.87 13.85 -21.89
C SER A 158 11.26 13.78 -20.50
N ARG A 159 11.67 12.79 -19.70
CA ARG A 159 11.06 12.49 -18.42
C ARG A 159 12.12 12.19 -17.37
N ARG A 160 11.85 12.55 -16.13
CA ARG A 160 12.73 12.27 -14.99
C ARG A 160 11.90 11.97 -13.75
N PRO A 161 11.97 10.76 -13.17
CA PRO A 161 11.40 10.50 -11.84
C PRO A 161 12.01 11.42 -10.77
N ARG A 162 11.19 12.08 -9.97
CA ARG A 162 11.61 13.02 -8.93
C ARG A 162 12.32 12.30 -7.77
N PHE A 163 11.73 11.18 -7.34
CA PHE A 163 12.24 10.42 -6.20
C PHE A 163 13.28 9.39 -6.65
N ALA A 164 14.45 9.41 -6.00
CA ALA A 164 15.52 8.45 -6.27
C ALA A 164 15.19 7.08 -5.68
N VAL A 165 14.51 7.05 -4.54
CA VAL A 165 14.09 5.84 -3.85
C VAL A 165 12.58 5.83 -3.71
N ARG A 166 11.95 4.78 -4.23
CA ARG A 166 10.54 4.43 -4.02
C ARG A 166 10.51 3.00 -3.55
N MET A 167 10.26 2.80 -2.25
CA MET A 167 10.39 1.49 -1.62
C MET A 167 9.06 1.01 -1.03
N THR A 168 8.84 -0.31 -1.05
CA THR A 168 7.62 -0.91 -0.52
C THR A 168 7.86 -2.32 0.03
N HIS A 169 6.97 -2.74 0.93
CA HIS A 169 6.82 -4.14 1.33
C HIS A 169 5.99 -4.93 0.31
N SER A 170 5.97 -6.25 0.43
CA SER A 170 5.21 -7.13 -0.45
C SER A 170 3.69 -7.04 -0.20
N GLY A 171 2.89 -7.17 -1.25
CA GLY A 171 1.44 -7.35 -1.18
C GLY A 171 0.98 -8.82 -1.17
N TRP A 172 1.87 -9.75 -1.52
CA TRP A 172 1.54 -11.18 -1.64
C TRP A 172 1.45 -11.89 -0.29
N ALA A 173 2.24 -11.50 0.62
CA ALA A 173 2.33 -11.74 2.05
C ALA A 173 3.57 -10.97 2.49
N GLU A 174 3.77 -10.86 3.77
CA GLU A 174 4.97 -10.20 4.25
C GLU A 174 6.24 -10.91 3.71
N ASP A 175 7.12 -10.15 3.04
CA ASP A 175 8.38 -10.57 2.40
C ASP A 175 8.26 -11.61 1.26
N VAL A 176 7.07 -11.91 0.78
CA VAL A 176 6.89 -12.80 -0.38
C VAL A 176 6.90 -11.96 -1.66
N PHE A 177 7.98 -12.08 -2.45
CA PHE A 177 8.19 -11.34 -3.69
C PHE A 177 8.45 -12.30 -4.86
N PRO A 178 7.42 -12.87 -5.51
CA PRO A 178 7.63 -13.62 -6.74
C PRO A 178 8.13 -12.70 -7.87
N ASP A 179 8.81 -13.27 -8.87
CA ASP A 179 9.41 -12.50 -9.96
C ASP A 179 8.38 -11.63 -10.71
N ALA A 180 7.17 -12.15 -10.93
CA ALA A 180 6.10 -11.38 -11.54
C ALA A 180 5.73 -10.12 -10.73
N HIS A 181 5.77 -10.21 -9.40
CA HIS A 181 5.50 -9.08 -8.52
C HIS A 181 6.64 -8.04 -8.55
N LEU A 182 7.90 -8.50 -8.52
CA LEU A 182 9.07 -7.64 -8.69
C LEU A 182 9.03 -6.90 -10.05
N ARG A 183 8.67 -7.60 -11.13
CA ARG A 183 8.48 -7.02 -12.45
C ARG A 183 7.38 -5.95 -12.43
N ALA A 184 6.20 -6.25 -11.86
CA ALA A 184 5.11 -5.28 -11.78
C ALA A 184 5.48 -4.02 -10.99
N MET A 185 6.27 -4.18 -9.90
CA MET A 185 6.81 -3.04 -9.14
C MET A 185 7.72 -2.16 -10.00
N ALA A 186 8.65 -2.76 -10.75
CA ALA A 186 9.55 -2.05 -11.65
C ALA A 186 8.79 -1.27 -12.74
N HIS A 187 7.74 -1.86 -13.33
CA HIS A 187 6.87 -1.19 -14.32
C HIS A 187 6.15 0.04 -13.75
N ARG A 188 5.89 0.09 -12.45
CA ARG A 188 5.25 1.23 -11.77
C ARG A 188 6.24 2.19 -11.14
N GLY A 189 7.52 2.12 -11.55
CA GLY A 189 8.55 3.07 -11.16
C GLY A 189 9.06 2.93 -9.74
N LEU A 190 8.73 1.83 -9.02
CA LEU A 190 9.41 1.52 -7.77
C LEU A 190 10.88 1.21 -8.04
N THR A 191 11.74 1.55 -7.09
CA THR A 191 13.18 1.39 -7.21
C THR A 191 13.76 0.48 -6.13
N ALA A 192 12.95 0.13 -5.12
CA ALA A 192 13.41 -0.72 -4.02
C ALA A 192 12.28 -1.54 -3.39
N ILE A 193 12.68 -2.63 -2.75
CA ILE A 193 11.84 -3.43 -1.85
C ILE A 193 12.37 -3.34 -0.42
N LEU A 194 11.45 -3.51 0.55
CA LEU A 194 11.74 -3.63 1.97
C LEU A 194 11.55 -5.07 2.43
N VAL A 195 12.54 -5.60 3.16
CA VAL A 195 12.54 -6.97 3.65
C VAL A 195 12.79 -6.99 5.15
N TYR A 196 11.90 -7.63 5.91
CA TYR A 196 12.07 -7.78 7.36
C TYR A 196 13.21 -8.75 7.69
N VAL A 197 14.12 -8.33 8.55
CA VAL A 197 15.19 -9.15 9.06
C VAL A 197 15.25 -9.07 10.59
N SER A 198 15.26 -10.22 11.26
CA SER A 198 15.42 -10.33 12.72
C SER A 198 16.67 -11.14 13.10
N GLY A 199 17.64 -11.14 12.23
CA GLY A 199 18.85 -11.93 12.23
C GLY A 199 19.04 -12.58 10.88
N VAL A 200 20.05 -13.44 10.76
CA VAL A 200 20.33 -14.15 9.52
C VAL A 200 19.33 -15.30 9.36
N ASP A 201 18.54 -15.26 8.30
CA ASP A 201 17.59 -16.29 7.86
C ASP A 201 16.45 -16.63 8.86
N LYS A 202 16.12 -15.73 9.78
CA LYS A 202 15.03 -16.00 10.72
C LYS A 202 14.02 -14.84 10.78
N ALA A 203 13.02 -14.92 9.95
CA ALA A 203 11.75 -14.26 10.26
C ALA A 203 10.98 -15.14 11.27
N LYS A 204 10.68 -14.63 12.47
CA LYS A 204 9.92 -15.37 13.49
C LYS A 204 8.59 -15.86 12.92
N GLY A 205 8.37 -17.19 12.94
CA GLY A 205 7.11 -17.82 12.56
C GLY A 205 6.81 -17.92 11.07
N ARG A 206 7.81 -17.80 10.19
CA ARG A 206 7.69 -17.88 8.73
C ARG A 206 8.57 -18.98 8.18
N GLU A 207 8.21 -19.48 6.98
CA GLU A 207 9.14 -20.18 6.12
C GLU A 207 10.37 -19.29 5.93
N PRO A 208 11.59 -19.82 6.12
CA PRO A 208 12.81 -19.04 5.93
C PRO A 208 12.87 -18.56 4.47
N GLN A 209 12.80 -17.24 4.27
CA GLN A 209 13.08 -16.68 2.95
C GLN A 209 14.59 -16.61 2.76
N ASP A 210 15.07 -17.05 1.60
CA ASP A 210 16.42 -16.76 1.17
C ASP A 210 16.52 -15.28 0.75
N VAL A 211 16.84 -14.41 1.73
CA VAL A 211 16.98 -12.97 1.51
C VAL A 211 18.12 -12.68 0.52
N ALA A 212 19.19 -13.49 0.49
CA ALA A 212 20.26 -13.32 -0.48
C ALA A 212 19.80 -13.62 -1.92
N ASP A 213 18.95 -14.64 -2.10
CA ASP A 213 18.28 -14.89 -3.38
C ASP A 213 17.35 -13.75 -3.77
N LEU A 214 16.57 -13.25 -2.83
CA LEU A 214 15.65 -12.13 -3.08
C LEU A 214 16.39 -10.87 -3.52
N ILE A 215 17.52 -10.53 -2.89
CA ILE A 215 18.37 -9.41 -3.30
C ILE A 215 18.84 -9.60 -4.77
N ARG A 216 19.28 -10.80 -5.14
CA ARG A 216 19.70 -11.10 -6.52
C ARG A 216 18.54 -10.97 -7.52
N ARG A 217 17.36 -11.51 -7.20
CA ARG A 217 16.17 -11.44 -8.06
C ARG A 217 15.66 -10.00 -8.22
N ALA A 218 15.56 -9.24 -7.13
CA ALA A 218 15.17 -7.84 -7.17
C ALA A 218 16.09 -7.01 -8.09
N LYS A 219 17.41 -7.21 -7.97
CA LYS A 219 18.40 -6.54 -8.83
C LYS A 219 18.20 -6.82 -10.32
N ARG A 220 17.76 -8.04 -10.71
CA ARG A 220 17.45 -8.35 -12.12
C ARG A 220 16.38 -7.44 -12.71
N PHE A 221 15.42 -7.00 -11.90
CA PHE A 221 14.35 -6.08 -12.30
C PHE A 221 14.71 -4.61 -12.03
N GLY A 222 15.96 -4.30 -11.68
CA GLY A 222 16.39 -2.94 -11.37
C GLY A 222 15.92 -2.44 -10.01
N LEU A 223 15.52 -3.33 -9.08
CA LEU A 223 15.10 -2.98 -7.74
C LEU A 223 16.25 -3.19 -6.75
N ASP A 224 16.48 -2.18 -5.91
CA ASP A 224 17.35 -2.29 -4.76
C ASP A 224 16.63 -3.00 -3.60
N THR A 225 17.37 -3.51 -2.62
CA THR A 225 16.80 -4.09 -1.40
C THR A 225 17.25 -3.31 -0.19
N TYR A 226 16.28 -2.88 0.64
CA TYR A 226 16.51 -2.34 1.97
C TYR A 226 16.14 -3.38 3.01
N LEU A 227 17.03 -3.60 3.98
CA LEU A 227 16.76 -4.46 5.13
C LEU A 227 15.98 -3.65 6.16
N TYR A 228 14.81 -4.14 6.56
CA TYR A 228 14.04 -3.56 7.65
C TYR A 228 14.38 -4.30 8.94
N SER A 229 15.24 -3.68 9.76
CA SER A 229 15.87 -4.38 10.87
C SER A 229 15.05 -4.37 12.15
N PHE A 230 14.80 -5.57 12.69
CA PHE A 230 14.31 -5.83 14.05
C PHE A 230 15.37 -6.49 14.92
N VAL A 231 16.64 -6.33 14.60
CA VAL A 231 17.73 -6.88 15.41
C VAL A 231 17.89 -6.04 16.67
N ASP A 232 17.60 -6.66 17.82
CA ASP A 232 17.76 -6.01 19.10
C ASP A 232 19.24 -5.96 19.51
N SER A 233 19.66 -4.83 20.07
CA SER A 233 20.98 -4.64 20.65
C SER A 233 20.85 -4.58 22.19
N PHE A 234 21.47 -5.51 22.88
CA PHE A 234 21.47 -5.52 24.36
C PHE A 234 22.70 -4.82 24.96
N ALA A 235 23.43 -4.05 24.17
CA ALA A 235 24.62 -3.35 24.57
C ALA A 235 24.59 -1.89 24.10
N HIS A 236 25.17 -1.01 24.93
CA HIS A 236 25.47 0.36 24.56
C HIS A 236 26.93 0.46 24.08
N PRO A 237 27.27 1.29 23.08
CA PRO A 237 28.67 1.44 22.62
C PRO A 237 29.68 1.81 23.72
N ARG A 238 29.23 2.52 24.77
CA ARG A 238 30.03 2.91 25.93
C ARG A 238 30.16 1.85 27.03
N ASP A 239 29.45 0.74 26.93
CA ASP A 239 29.56 -0.35 27.91
C ASP A 239 30.87 -1.13 27.69
N PRO A 240 31.51 -1.67 28.77
CA PRO A 240 32.61 -2.61 28.60
C PRO A 240 32.18 -3.79 27.69
N GLY A 241 32.92 -4.03 26.62
CA GLY A 241 32.56 -5.05 25.60
C GLY A 241 31.30 -4.72 24.75
N GLY A 242 30.82 -3.46 24.83
CA GLY A 242 29.61 -3.04 24.14
C GLY A 242 29.75 -3.04 22.61
N ARG A 243 30.88 -2.56 22.10
CA ARG A 243 31.14 -2.58 20.64
C ARG A 243 31.25 -4.02 20.10
N GLU A 244 31.90 -4.92 20.81
CA GLU A 244 31.97 -6.34 20.44
C GLU A 244 30.60 -7.02 20.49
N ALA A 245 29.73 -6.60 21.41
CA ALA A 245 28.36 -7.11 21.46
C ALA A 245 27.53 -6.62 20.27
N LEU A 246 27.70 -5.35 19.85
CA LEU A 246 27.08 -4.83 18.62
C LEU A 246 27.61 -5.55 17.38
N GLU A 247 28.91 -5.83 17.32
CA GLU A 247 29.52 -6.60 16.25
C GLU A 247 28.90 -8.01 16.14
N ARG A 248 28.69 -8.69 17.25
CA ARG A 248 28.01 -10.00 17.26
C ARG A 248 26.56 -9.91 16.81
N ALA A 249 25.85 -8.84 17.13
CA ALA A 249 24.44 -8.66 16.77
C ALA A 249 24.25 -8.31 15.28
N PHE A 250 25.11 -7.49 14.71
CA PHE A 250 24.94 -6.93 13.37
C PHE A 250 25.98 -7.36 12.35
N GLY A 251 27.15 -7.88 12.77
CA GLY A 251 28.25 -8.17 11.86
C GLY A 251 27.96 -9.31 10.88
N GLU A 252 27.33 -10.38 11.34
CA GLU A 252 26.91 -11.48 10.46
C GLU A 252 25.86 -11.02 9.44
N LEU A 253 24.88 -10.20 9.88
CA LEU A 253 23.86 -9.62 9.02
C LEU A 253 24.50 -8.72 7.94
N ALA A 254 25.42 -7.85 8.35
CA ALA A 254 26.14 -6.94 7.45
C ALA A 254 26.97 -7.71 6.41
N THR A 255 27.65 -8.79 6.82
CA THR A 255 28.45 -9.63 5.93
C THR A 255 27.59 -10.40 4.95
N ARG A 256 26.52 -11.04 5.44
CA ARG A 256 25.65 -11.90 4.63
C ARG A 256 24.88 -11.14 3.57
N TYR A 257 24.44 -9.93 3.89
CA TYR A 257 23.65 -9.09 3.00
C TYR A 257 24.41 -7.84 2.53
N ALA A 258 25.70 -7.93 2.36
CA ALA A 258 26.57 -6.82 1.92
C ALA A 258 26.18 -6.19 0.57
N THR A 259 25.38 -6.89 -0.24
CA THR A 259 24.85 -6.38 -1.51
C THR A 259 23.50 -5.69 -1.39
N ALA A 260 22.91 -5.61 -0.19
CA ALA A 260 21.76 -4.77 0.06
C ALA A 260 22.12 -3.28 -0.13
N LYS A 261 21.17 -2.49 -0.59
CA LYS A 261 21.35 -1.04 -0.81
C LYS A 261 21.35 -0.26 0.49
N GLY A 262 20.57 -0.71 1.47
CA GLY A 262 20.45 0.00 2.74
C GLY A 262 19.84 -0.84 3.85
N VAL A 263 19.80 -0.24 5.04
CA VAL A 263 19.14 -0.76 6.23
C VAL A 263 18.32 0.33 6.89
N VAL A 264 17.09 0.02 7.27
CA VAL A 264 16.16 0.93 7.96
C VAL A 264 16.05 0.52 9.41
N PHE A 265 16.40 1.42 10.31
CA PHE A 265 16.19 1.29 11.75
C PHE A 265 15.01 2.15 12.18
N VAL A 266 14.01 1.51 12.78
CA VAL A 266 12.81 2.19 13.28
C VAL A 266 13.06 2.65 14.71
N GLY A 267 12.91 3.94 14.96
CA GLY A 267 13.20 4.53 16.26
C GLY A 267 12.49 3.85 17.42
N GLU A 268 11.17 3.60 17.30
CA GLU A 268 10.39 2.94 18.35
C GLU A 268 10.78 1.47 18.60
N SER A 269 11.30 0.79 17.58
CA SER A 269 11.61 -0.64 17.62
C SER A 269 13.07 -0.94 17.91
N ALA A 270 13.96 0.04 17.78
CA ALA A 270 15.38 -0.11 18.08
C ALA A 270 15.62 -0.04 19.59
N GLN A 271 15.64 -1.20 20.24
CA GLN A 271 15.84 -1.32 21.66
C GLN A 271 17.32 -1.48 21.99
N PHE A 272 17.86 -0.57 22.82
CA PHE A 272 19.20 -0.65 23.36
C PHE A 272 19.24 -0.07 24.80
N PRO A 273 20.25 -0.40 25.64
CA PRO A 273 20.32 0.08 27.01
C PRO A 273 20.78 1.54 27.06
N THR A 274 19.86 2.46 26.77
CA THR A 274 20.14 3.90 26.74
C THR A 274 20.72 4.45 28.04
N LYS A 275 21.61 5.43 27.94
CA LYS A 275 22.15 6.21 29.04
C LYS A 275 21.40 7.54 29.22
N ASP A 276 20.39 7.83 28.43
CA ASP A 276 19.57 9.04 28.58
C ASP A 276 18.76 8.97 29.88
N PRO A 277 18.98 9.90 30.85
CA PRO A 277 18.28 9.86 32.15
C PRO A 277 16.75 10.07 32.01
N ARG A 278 16.27 10.55 30.87
CA ARG A 278 14.84 10.76 30.60
C ARG A 278 14.14 9.50 30.13
N ALA A 279 14.89 8.47 29.72
CA ALA A 279 14.36 7.21 29.23
C ALA A 279 14.57 6.07 30.27
N LEU A 280 13.65 5.12 30.30
CA LEU A 280 13.85 3.87 31.02
C LEU A 280 14.61 2.90 30.11
N PRO A 281 15.77 2.37 30.54
CA PRO A 281 16.45 1.31 29.82
C PRO A 281 15.58 0.04 29.92
N LEU A 282 14.79 -0.23 28.91
CA LEU A 282 13.93 -1.41 28.83
C LEU A 282 14.58 -2.45 27.93
N ARG A 283 14.66 -3.67 28.43
CA ARG A 283 14.75 -4.83 27.56
C ARG A 283 13.34 -5.04 26.97
N TRP A 284 13.25 -5.30 25.69
CA TRP A 284 11.96 -5.56 25.01
C TRP A 284 11.15 -6.69 25.69
N GLN A 285 11.79 -7.53 26.48
CA GLN A 285 11.18 -8.59 27.30
C GLN A 285 10.43 -8.06 28.52
N ASP A 286 10.64 -6.81 28.94
CA ASP A 286 9.96 -6.25 30.11
C ASP A 286 8.57 -5.70 29.76
N ARG A 287 7.72 -6.61 29.24
CA ARG A 287 6.34 -6.31 28.81
C ARG A 287 5.49 -5.67 29.91
N LYS A 288 5.75 -6.00 31.17
CA LYS A 288 5.00 -5.44 32.31
C LYS A 288 5.28 -3.96 32.46
N ARG A 289 6.56 -3.55 32.46
CA ARG A 289 6.95 -2.12 32.55
C ARG A 289 6.46 -1.32 31.35
N ILE A 290 6.50 -1.90 30.16
CA ILE A 290 5.95 -1.28 28.94
C ILE A 290 4.43 -1.08 29.11
N ALA A 291 3.70 -2.08 29.56
CA ALA A 291 2.27 -1.97 29.80
C ALA A 291 1.91 -0.94 30.87
N GLU A 292 2.68 -0.88 31.97
CA GLU A 292 2.49 0.10 33.04
C GLU A 292 2.78 1.54 32.55
N ALA A 293 3.83 1.74 31.76
CA ALA A 293 4.16 3.06 31.19
C ALA A 293 3.09 3.51 30.18
N ARG A 294 2.64 2.61 29.31
CA ARG A 294 1.54 2.88 28.39
C ARG A 294 0.22 3.21 29.11
N ALA A 295 -0.11 2.45 30.17
CA ALA A 295 -1.31 2.70 30.97
C ALA A 295 -1.29 4.08 31.65
N LYS A 296 -0.10 4.61 31.96
CA LYS A 296 0.11 5.94 32.54
C LYS A 296 0.25 7.03 31.50
N GLY A 297 0.28 6.69 30.20
CA GLY A 297 0.58 7.64 29.12
C GLY A 297 2.01 8.18 29.14
N ASP A 298 2.92 7.55 29.88
CA ASP A 298 4.31 8.00 30.05
C ASP A 298 5.25 7.30 29.04
N LEU A 299 5.02 7.57 27.76
CA LEU A 299 5.83 6.99 26.68
C LEU A 299 7.26 7.53 26.65
N ARG A 300 7.53 8.70 27.22
CA ARG A 300 8.85 9.33 27.26
C ARG A 300 9.88 8.51 28.02
N ARG A 301 9.45 7.61 28.87
CA ARG A 301 10.32 6.74 29.68
C ARG A 301 10.61 5.39 29.05
N LEU A 302 10.17 5.16 27.81
CA LEU A 302 10.43 3.93 27.08
C LEU A 302 11.58 4.16 26.09
N ALA A 303 12.66 3.41 26.21
CA ALA A 303 13.65 3.32 25.16
C ALA A 303 12.96 2.87 23.86
N GLY A 304 13.35 3.46 22.72
CA GLY A 304 12.69 3.23 21.44
C GLY A 304 11.44 4.10 21.21
N TRP A 305 10.63 4.34 22.21
CA TRP A 305 9.45 5.21 22.13
C TRP A 305 9.75 6.69 22.44
N TYR A 306 10.99 7.02 22.69
CA TYR A 306 11.47 8.36 22.98
C TYR A 306 12.76 8.64 22.22
N PRO A 307 12.97 9.87 21.68
CA PRO A 307 14.20 10.26 20.99
C PRO A 307 15.35 10.43 22.00
N CYS A 308 15.97 9.32 22.41
CA CYS A 308 17.05 9.33 23.38
C CYS A 308 18.28 10.06 22.84
N SER A 309 18.95 10.86 23.68
CA SER A 309 20.09 11.69 23.28
C SER A 309 21.32 10.89 22.84
N ASP A 310 21.41 9.61 23.21
CA ASP A 310 22.49 8.69 22.85
C ASP A 310 22.16 7.77 21.67
N TYR A 311 20.97 7.93 21.08
CA TYR A 311 20.56 7.19 19.88
C TYR A 311 21.52 7.42 18.69
N PRO A 312 21.97 8.67 18.40
CA PRO A 312 22.94 8.92 17.33
C PRO A 312 24.27 8.19 17.52
N GLU A 313 24.75 8.01 18.75
CA GLU A 313 25.97 7.27 19.05
C GLU A 313 25.81 5.77 18.79
N TRP A 314 24.69 5.19 19.22
CA TRP A 314 24.34 3.79 18.92
C TRP A 314 24.26 3.57 17.41
N LEU A 315 23.54 4.44 16.71
CA LEU A 315 23.37 4.36 15.25
C LEU A 315 24.72 4.49 14.53
N GLY A 316 25.60 5.39 15.01
CA GLY A 316 26.95 5.55 14.47
C GLY A 316 27.77 4.27 14.58
N ALA A 317 27.74 3.59 15.73
CA ALA A 317 28.45 2.33 15.93
C ALA A 317 27.92 1.20 15.02
N VAL A 318 26.60 1.09 14.89
CA VAL A 318 25.99 0.10 14.00
C VAL A 318 26.28 0.42 12.53
N LYS A 319 26.24 1.70 12.14
CA LYS A 319 26.62 2.15 10.79
C LYS A 319 28.04 1.71 10.42
N GLU A 320 29.01 1.89 11.34
CA GLU A 320 30.40 1.47 11.13
C GLU A 320 30.52 -0.04 10.83
N ILE A 321 29.70 -0.87 11.52
CA ILE A 321 29.68 -2.32 11.28
C ILE A 321 29.21 -2.63 9.86
N PHE A 322 28.10 -2.06 9.42
CA PHE A 322 27.57 -2.29 8.08
C PHE A 322 28.50 -1.75 6.99
N ARG A 323 29.07 -0.56 7.16
CA ARG A 323 29.88 0.08 6.12
C ARG A 323 31.27 -0.49 5.97
N ARG A 324 31.75 -1.26 6.91
CA ARG A 324 32.98 -2.07 6.68
C ARG A 324 32.78 -3.12 5.60
N GLN A 325 31.57 -3.64 5.44
CA GLN A 325 31.22 -4.63 4.42
C GLN A 325 30.72 -3.97 3.12
N SER A 326 30.01 -2.85 3.25
CA SER A 326 29.43 -2.11 2.14
C SER A 326 29.56 -0.59 2.40
N PRO A 327 30.63 0.05 1.93
CA PRO A 327 30.94 1.46 2.21
C PRO A 327 29.82 2.45 1.81
N GLU A 328 29.09 2.14 0.73
CA GLU A 328 28.01 2.96 0.17
C GLU A 328 26.60 2.58 0.70
N LEU A 329 26.53 1.70 1.72
CA LEU A 329 25.26 1.27 2.27
C LEU A 329 24.52 2.45 2.91
N ASP A 330 23.26 2.63 2.52
CA ASP A 330 22.39 3.68 3.06
C ASP A 330 21.82 3.24 4.43
N VAL A 331 22.23 3.95 5.47
CA VAL A 331 21.71 3.73 6.83
C VAL A 331 20.62 4.75 7.08
N VAL A 332 19.38 4.25 7.25
CA VAL A 332 18.18 5.07 7.41
C VAL A 332 17.68 4.98 8.84
N LEU A 333 17.54 6.12 9.50
CA LEU A 333 16.83 6.24 10.76
C LEU A 333 15.40 6.72 10.48
N TRP A 334 14.40 5.95 10.92
CA TRP A 334 13.00 6.34 10.84
C TRP A 334 12.46 6.77 12.22
N THR A 335 12.05 8.02 12.35
CA THR A 335 11.55 8.64 13.58
C THR A 335 10.11 8.26 13.93
N TYR A 336 9.69 7.04 13.59
CA TYR A 336 8.33 6.57 13.78
C TYR A 336 7.87 6.65 15.24
N ASN A 337 6.61 7.06 15.45
CA ASN A 337 5.91 7.17 16.74
C ASN A 337 6.50 8.18 17.77
N TRP A 338 7.41 9.05 17.38
CA TRP A 338 7.98 10.06 18.30
C TRP A 338 7.19 11.38 18.33
N GLY A 339 6.04 11.49 17.66
CA GLY A 339 5.22 12.70 17.62
C GLY A 339 4.65 13.15 18.97
N SER A 340 4.59 12.23 19.94
CA SER A 340 4.24 12.54 21.34
C SER A 340 5.38 13.11 22.16
N ALA A 341 6.65 13.04 21.67
CA ALA A 341 7.80 13.66 22.31
C ALA A 341 7.85 15.16 21.98
N GLU A 342 8.50 15.93 22.87
CA GLU A 342 8.70 17.36 22.64
C GLU A 342 9.46 17.60 21.34
N LYS A 343 9.02 18.60 20.56
CA LYS A 343 9.65 18.97 19.29
C LYS A 343 11.17 19.22 19.47
N THR A 344 11.55 19.90 20.56
CA THR A 344 12.96 20.20 20.88
C THR A 344 13.82 18.96 21.03
N ASP A 345 13.30 17.91 21.66
CA ASP A 345 14.06 16.66 21.88
C ASP A 345 14.24 15.89 20.57
N ARG A 346 13.21 15.85 19.72
CA ARG A 346 13.29 15.23 18.40
C ARG A 346 14.31 15.94 17.50
N LEU A 347 14.24 17.28 17.44
CA LEU A 347 15.14 18.07 16.61
C LEU A 347 16.58 18.04 17.14
N ALA A 348 16.79 17.98 18.45
CA ALA A 348 18.13 17.83 19.05
C ALA A 348 18.75 16.48 18.69
N LEU A 349 17.96 15.39 18.66
CA LEU A 349 18.44 14.09 18.20
C LEU A 349 18.84 14.17 16.72
N ILE A 350 18.02 14.76 15.86
CA ILE A 350 18.28 14.89 14.41
C ILE A 350 19.56 15.73 14.19
N ASP A 351 19.76 16.79 14.97
CA ASP A 351 20.95 17.63 14.90
C ASP A 351 22.25 16.86 15.21
N ALA A 352 22.16 15.89 16.12
CA ALA A 352 23.27 15.04 16.55
C ALA A 352 23.52 13.81 15.63
N LEU A 353 22.69 13.57 14.61
CA LEU A 353 22.88 12.44 13.68
C LEU A 353 24.17 12.58 12.88
N PRO A 354 24.85 11.46 12.56
CA PRO A 354 25.91 11.46 11.56
C PRO A 354 25.38 12.04 10.23
N LYS A 355 26.16 12.93 9.59
CA LYS A 355 25.70 13.65 8.37
C LYS A 355 25.57 12.77 7.14
N ASP A 356 26.06 11.57 7.18
CA ASP A 356 26.06 10.57 6.11
C ASP A 356 24.99 9.47 6.29
N VAL A 357 24.03 9.65 7.23
CA VAL A 357 22.83 8.82 7.33
C VAL A 357 21.64 9.49 6.66
N SER A 358 20.62 8.70 6.34
CA SER A 358 19.33 9.21 5.85
C SER A 358 18.31 9.29 6.98
N LEU A 359 17.50 10.34 6.98
CA LEU A 359 16.37 10.49 7.89
C LEU A 359 15.09 10.09 7.16
N MET A 360 14.28 9.22 7.77
CA MET A 360 12.91 8.96 7.35
C MET A 360 11.94 9.49 8.40
N ALA A 361 10.95 10.26 7.98
CA ALA A 361 9.90 10.78 8.84
C ALA A 361 8.51 10.36 8.34
N THR A 362 7.53 10.23 9.24
CA THR A 362 6.16 9.85 8.89
C THR A 362 5.36 11.06 8.44
N PHE A 363 4.77 10.98 7.25
CA PHE A 363 4.28 12.13 6.49
C PHE A 363 3.02 12.78 7.08
N GLU A 364 2.05 12.00 7.55
CA GLU A 364 0.75 12.50 8.00
C GLU A 364 0.45 12.27 9.49
N MET A 365 1.23 11.47 10.17
CA MET A 365 0.96 11.00 11.54
C MET A 365 0.89 12.15 12.56
N PHE A 366 0.06 11.99 13.59
CA PHE A 366 -0.19 12.95 14.69
C PHE A 366 -0.81 14.29 14.28
N GLU A 367 -1.20 14.49 13.01
CA GLU A 367 -1.90 15.72 12.63
C GLU A 367 -3.36 15.69 13.09
N ARG A 368 -3.84 16.84 13.53
CA ARG A 368 -5.25 17.04 13.91
C ARG A 368 -5.90 18.00 12.93
N HIS A 369 -6.97 17.57 12.32
CA HIS A 369 -7.69 18.35 11.33
C HIS A 369 -9.20 18.28 11.53
N ARG A 370 -9.91 19.29 10.99
CA ARG A 370 -11.35 19.41 11.11
C ARG A 370 -12.04 18.74 9.93
N LYS A 371 -13.01 17.88 10.23
CA LYS A 371 -13.91 17.28 9.25
C LYS A 371 -15.04 18.24 8.88
N ARG A 372 -15.78 17.96 7.79
CA ARG A 372 -16.85 18.85 7.28
C ARG A 372 -17.96 19.14 8.29
N ASN A 373 -18.26 18.20 9.20
CA ASN A 373 -19.24 18.38 10.26
C ASN A 373 -18.68 19.05 11.54
N GLY A 374 -17.44 19.54 11.49
CA GLY A 374 -16.78 20.21 12.59
C GLY A 374 -16.05 19.30 13.57
N LEU A 375 -16.16 17.97 13.45
CA LEU A 375 -15.40 17.02 14.26
C LEU A 375 -13.92 17.24 14.04
N VAL A 376 -13.14 17.40 15.12
CA VAL A 376 -11.68 17.41 15.06
C VAL A 376 -11.17 16.01 15.30
N ALA A 377 -10.54 15.43 14.29
CA ALA A 377 -9.96 14.11 14.34
C ALA A 377 -8.43 14.17 14.25
N GLY A 378 -7.76 13.28 14.97
CA GLY A 378 -6.34 13.06 14.80
C GLY A 378 -6.11 12.02 13.70
N THR A 379 -4.98 12.13 13.00
CA THR A 379 -4.49 11.05 12.14
C THR A 379 -3.63 10.14 13.01
N ALA A 380 -4.15 8.96 13.34
CA ALA A 380 -3.41 8.02 14.16
C ALA A 380 -2.24 7.47 13.36
N ASP A 381 -2.51 6.79 12.25
CA ASP A 381 -1.50 6.13 11.45
C ASP A 381 -2.03 5.86 10.03
N TYR A 382 -1.16 5.81 9.04
CA TYR A 382 -1.42 5.27 7.70
C TYR A 382 -2.79 5.62 7.10
N SER A 383 -3.15 6.90 7.09
CA SER A 383 -4.46 7.37 6.62
C SER A 383 -4.34 8.31 5.43
N LEU A 384 -5.28 8.19 4.50
CA LEU A 384 -5.44 9.13 3.39
C LEU A 384 -6.38 10.29 3.73
N SER A 385 -7.06 10.24 4.88
CA SER A 385 -8.03 11.26 5.27
C SER A 385 -7.43 12.66 5.50
N PHE A 386 -6.12 12.72 5.67
CA PHE A 386 -5.32 13.95 5.66
C PHE A 386 -4.19 13.78 4.65
N ALA A 387 -4.17 14.62 3.61
CA ALA A 387 -3.23 14.47 2.50
C ALA A 387 -1.76 14.72 2.90
N GLY A 388 -1.50 15.44 3.98
CA GLY A 388 -0.15 15.79 4.44
C GLY A 388 0.39 17.08 3.76
N PRO A 389 1.63 17.51 4.11
CA PRO A 389 2.41 16.99 5.23
C PRO A 389 1.83 17.39 6.58
N GLY A 390 2.02 16.57 7.60
CA GLY A 390 1.73 16.92 8.99
C GLY A 390 2.83 17.81 9.60
N LYS A 391 2.52 18.52 10.68
CA LYS A 391 3.49 19.41 11.38
C LYS A 391 4.67 18.63 11.95
N TYR A 392 4.45 17.40 12.34
CA TYR A 392 5.49 16.48 12.79
C TYR A 392 6.52 16.27 11.69
N PHE A 393 6.09 15.82 10.50
CA PHE A 393 6.94 15.66 9.34
C PHE A 393 7.63 16.97 8.94
N ALA A 394 6.87 18.05 8.78
CA ALA A 394 7.39 19.34 8.31
C ALA A 394 8.56 19.83 9.18
N SER A 395 8.44 19.71 10.51
CA SER A 395 9.49 20.16 11.43
C SER A 395 10.78 19.33 11.33
N GLU A 396 10.69 18.05 11.02
CA GLU A 396 11.83 17.16 10.85
C GLU A 396 12.45 17.30 9.45
N ALA A 397 11.60 17.50 8.44
CA ALA A 397 12.03 17.75 7.06
C ALA A 397 12.81 19.08 6.94
N GLU A 398 12.31 20.16 7.55
CA GLU A 398 13.00 21.44 7.63
C GLU A 398 14.39 21.27 8.28
N LYS A 399 14.45 20.56 9.43
CA LYS A 399 15.71 20.30 10.12
C LYS A 399 16.67 19.43 9.31
N ALA A 400 16.18 18.40 8.64
CA ALA A 400 17.00 17.58 7.75
C ALA A 400 17.57 18.39 6.58
N HIS A 401 16.76 19.27 5.99
CA HIS A 401 17.17 20.16 4.90
C HIS A 401 18.28 21.13 5.37
N GLU A 402 18.10 21.79 6.52
CA GLU A 402 19.12 22.66 7.13
C GLU A 402 20.47 21.96 7.33
N LEU A 403 20.44 20.68 7.70
CA LEU A 403 21.63 19.88 8.00
C LEU A 403 22.22 19.19 6.75
N GLY A 404 21.56 19.26 5.59
CA GLY A 404 21.95 18.54 4.38
C GLY A 404 21.81 17.02 4.49
N LEU A 405 20.97 16.52 5.41
CA LEU A 405 20.65 15.09 5.52
C LEU A 405 19.77 14.66 4.36
N ARG A 406 20.00 13.45 3.85
CA ARG A 406 19.08 12.83 2.88
C ARG A 406 17.75 12.56 3.57
N LEU A 407 16.66 13.09 3.02
CA LEU A 407 15.33 13.00 3.58
C LEU A 407 14.49 11.96 2.82
N TYR A 408 13.83 11.08 3.57
CA TYR A 408 12.80 10.13 3.11
C TYR A 408 11.49 10.36 3.86
N ALA A 409 10.37 9.99 3.24
CA ALA A 409 9.06 9.99 3.87
C ALA A 409 8.48 8.57 3.93
N GLN A 410 7.94 8.17 5.05
CA GLN A 410 6.95 7.10 5.07
C GLN A 410 5.59 7.75 4.83
N ALA A 411 4.89 7.40 3.75
CA ALA A 411 3.76 8.20 3.26
C ALA A 411 2.54 7.40 2.76
N ASN A 412 2.55 6.07 2.78
CA ASN A 412 1.47 5.25 2.21
C ASN A 412 0.81 5.92 1.00
N ALA A 413 1.50 5.91 -0.13
CA ALA A 413 1.11 6.68 -1.31
C ALA A 413 0.59 5.80 -2.46
N SER A 414 0.69 4.46 -2.35
CA SER A 414 0.47 3.50 -3.43
C SER A 414 -0.90 2.83 -3.41
N GLY A 415 -1.94 3.56 -3.06
CA GLY A 415 -3.32 3.09 -3.21
C GLY A 415 -3.91 2.37 -2.00
N ARG A 416 -3.13 2.09 -0.94
CA ARG A 416 -3.60 1.39 0.26
C ARG A 416 -3.26 2.14 1.54
N THR A 417 -4.19 2.08 2.50
CA THR A 417 -4.01 2.60 3.86
C THR A 417 -4.68 1.69 4.89
N TRP A 418 -4.66 2.09 6.15
CA TRP A 418 -5.46 1.43 7.20
C TRP A 418 -6.89 1.93 7.27
N ASP A 419 -7.23 2.93 6.48
CA ASP A 419 -8.61 3.41 6.37
C ASP A 419 -9.55 2.31 5.84
N PHE A 420 -9.01 1.40 5.01
CA PHE A 420 -9.69 0.18 4.56
C PHE A 420 -8.70 -0.99 4.48
N GLY A 421 -8.26 -1.51 5.63
CA GLY A 421 -7.13 -2.45 5.73
C GLY A 421 -7.22 -3.71 4.88
N THR A 422 -8.44 -4.19 4.58
CA THR A 422 -8.69 -5.42 3.79
C THR A 422 -9.18 -5.15 2.37
N ALA A 423 -9.14 -3.89 1.90
CA ALA A 423 -9.38 -3.55 0.51
C ALA A 423 -8.07 -3.57 -0.30
N PRO A 424 -8.08 -4.01 -1.57
CA PRO A 424 -6.88 -4.03 -2.41
C PRO A 424 -6.31 -2.65 -2.72
N TYR A 425 -7.15 -1.64 -2.80
CA TYR A 425 -6.81 -0.23 -2.97
C TYR A 425 -8.05 0.63 -2.73
N GLU A 426 -7.84 1.92 -2.51
CA GLU A 426 -8.92 2.91 -2.34
C GLU A 426 -9.13 3.67 -3.65
N PRO A 427 -10.28 3.51 -4.33
CA PRO A 427 -10.52 4.07 -5.66
C PRO A 427 -10.92 5.57 -5.61
N CYS A 428 -10.05 6.41 -5.01
CA CYS A 428 -10.29 7.82 -4.76
C CYS A 428 -9.15 8.71 -5.32
N PRO A 429 -8.97 8.75 -6.66
CA PRO A 429 -7.78 9.31 -7.30
C PRO A 429 -7.53 10.79 -7.01
N TRP A 430 -8.56 11.62 -6.79
CA TRP A 430 -8.34 13.03 -6.43
C TRP A 430 -7.78 13.22 -5.03
N GLN A 431 -8.17 12.38 -4.07
CA GLN A 431 -7.59 12.44 -2.72
C GLN A 431 -6.14 11.90 -2.73
N TRP A 432 -5.87 10.86 -3.50
CA TRP A 432 -4.51 10.40 -3.75
C TRP A 432 -3.65 11.47 -4.41
N ASN A 433 -4.16 12.17 -5.42
CA ASN A 433 -3.43 13.24 -6.09
C ASN A 433 -3.07 14.37 -5.11
N ARG A 434 -3.93 14.72 -4.17
CA ARG A 434 -3.60 15.69 -3.10
C ARG A 434 -2.38 15.23 -2.29
N ARG A 435 -2.30 13.93 -1.95
CA ARG A 435 -1.15 13.33 -1.28
C ARG A 435 0.11 13.41 -2.15
N TRP A 436 0.02 13.00 -3.40
CA TRP A 436 1.16 13.02 -4.34
C TRP A 436 1.68 14.44 -4.57
N GLN A 437 0.81 15.43 -4.75
CA GLN A 437 1.21 16.82 -4.88
C GLN A 437 1.87 17.36 -3.60
N ALA A 438 1.41 16.95 -2.42
CA ALA A 438 2.05 17.32 -1.17
C ALA A 438 3.46 16.71 -1.03
N LEU A 439 3.68 15.49 -1.51
CA LEU A 439 5.00 14.85 -1.55
C LEU A 439 5.93 15.52 -2.58
N VAL A 440 5.42 15.87 -3.76
CA VAL A 440 6.17 16.64 -4.77
C VAL A 440 6.57 18.00 -4.20
N LYS A 441 5.66 18.68 -3.52
CA LYS A 441 5.97 19.95 -2.84
C LYS A 441 7.07 19.77 -1.77
N ALA A 442 7.02 18.68 -0.98
CA ALA A 442 8.07 18.38 0.00
C ALA A 442 9.43 18.09 -0.68
N HIS A 443 9.43 17.50 -1.88
CA HIS A 443 10.64 17.38 -2.70
C HIS A 443 11.20 18.75 -3.06
N ASP A 444 10.35 19.65 -3.55
CA ASP A 444 10.78 20.97 -4.00
C ASP A 444 11.22 21.89 -2.84
N GLU A 445 10.56 21.80 -1.67
CA GLU A 445 10.83 22.64 -0.51
C GLU A 445 11.99 22.14 0.37
N TRP A 446 12.06 20.83 0.61
CA TRP A 446 12.98 20.24 1.60
C TRP A 446 13.91 19.18 1.02
N GLY A 447 13.91 18.98 -0.29
CA GLY A 447 14.78 17.99 -0.93
C GLY A 447 14.38 16.55 -0.63
N LEU A 448 13.06 16.26 -0.38
CA LEU A 448 12.59 14.90 -0.20
C LEU A 448 13.02 14.03 -1.38
N SER A 449 13.86 13.04 -1.14
CA SER A 449 14.51 12.24 -2.18
C SER A 449 14.02 10.81 -2.27
N GLY A 450 13.25 10.33 -1.28
CA GLY A 450 12.69 8.99 -1.30
C GLY A 450 11.41 8.84 -0.50
N ILE A 451 10.65 7.79 -0.85
CA ILE A 451 9.36 7.47 -0.24
C ILE A 451 9.31 5.98 0.09
N MET A 452 8.91 5.65 1.33
CA MET A 452 8.35 4.36 1.67
C MET A 452 6.86 4.42 1.35
N GLU A 453 6.46 3.82 0.24
CA GLU A 453 5.10 3.97 -0.30
C GLU A 453 4.07 3.14 0.43
N CYS A 454 4.50 2.05 1.04
CA CYS A 454 3.62 1.17 1.79
C CYS A 454 4.38 0.46 2.90
N HIS A 455 3.87 0.57 4.13
CA HIS A 455 4.41 -0.11 5.28
C HIS A 455 3.44 -1.22 5.71
N HIS A 456 3.92 -2.44 5.88
CA HIS A 456 3.18 -3.65 6.26
C HIS A 456 2.13 -4.17 5.26
N TYR A 457 1.32 -3.29 4.61
CA TYR A 457 0.21 -3.75 3.73
C TYR A 457 0.64 -4.16 2.35
N GLY A 458 1.91 -3.88 2.01
CA GLY A 458 2.43 -4.20 0.72
C GLY A 458 1.81 -3.39 -0.43
N TRP A 459 2.13 -3.79 -1.63
CA TRP A 459 1.84 -3.08 -2.85
C TRP A 459 1.19 -4.00 -3.89
N TRP A 460 0.22 -3.48 -4.64
CA TRP A 460 -0.34 -4.15 -5.81
C TRP A 460 -0.49 -3.21 -6.99
N PRO A 461 -0.30 -3.72 -8.23
CA PRO A 461 -0.60 -2.94 -9.42
C PRO A 461 -2.10 -2.59 -9.47
N SER A 462 -2.39 -1.33 -9.71
CA SER A 462 -3.74 -0.80 -9.85
C SER A 462 -3.72 0.49 -10.68
N PHE A 463 -4.88 0.98 -11.09
CA PHE A 463 -4.95 2.28 -11.76
C PHE A 463 -4.48 3.44 -10.86
N VAL A 464 -4.55 3.28 -9.53
CA VAL A 464 -4.03 4.28 -8.57
C VAL A 464 -2.51 4.32 -8.63
N THR A 465 -1.83 3.17 -8.64
CA THR A 465 -0.35 3.12 -8.74
C THR A 465 0.16 3.57 -10.11
N GLU A 466 -0.65 3.45 -11.16
CA GLU A 466 -0.36 4.01 -12.48
C GLU A 466 -0.40 5.55 -12.47
N LEU A 467 -1.44 6.13 -11.85
CA LEU A 467 -1.56 7.57 -11.65
C LEU A 467 -0.44 8.14 -10.77
N GLU A 468 -0.08 7.42 -9.70
CA GLU A 468 1.01 7.78 -8.81
C GLU A 468 2.34 7.88 -9.55
N ASN A 469 2.67 6.85 -10.35
CA ASN A 469 3.91 6.84 -11.12
C ASN A 469 4.01 8.07 -12.03
N GLU A 470 2.92 8.45 -12.66
CA GLU A 470 2.85 9.63 -13.53
C GLU A 470 2.98 10.94 -12.74
N ALA A 471 2.38 11.02 -11.54
CA ALA A 471 2.44 12.21 -10.69
C ALA A 471 3.87 12.54 -10.20
N TYR A 472 4.74 11.54 -10.11
CA TYR A 472 6.10 11.69 -9.62
C TYR A 472 7.15 11.96 -10.70
N VAL A 473 6.73 12.16 -11.93
CA VAL A 473 7.65 12.38 -13.06
C VAL A 473 7.61 13.82 -13.54
N GLU A 474 8.79 14.43 -13.73
CA GLU A 474 8.91 15.69 -14.47
C GLU A 474 8.50 15.47 -15.93
N GLY A 475 7.65 16.34 -16.45
CA GLY A 475 7.07 16.17 -17.78
C GLY A 475 5.95 15.12 -17.83
N GLY A 476 5.37 14.80 -16.67
CA GLY A 476 4.22 13.89 -16.57
C GLY A 476 2.97 14.40 -17.27
N THR A 477 2.09 13.48 -17.65
CA THR A 477 0.77 13.80 -18.20
C THR A 477 -0.06 14.53 -17.15
N PRO A 478 -0.80 15.60 -17.50
CA PRO A 478 -1.70 16.26 -16.58
C PRO A 478 -2.68 15.27 -15.93
N PHE A 479 -2.86 15.38 -14.61
CA PHE A 479 -3.61 14.41 -13.82
C PHE A 479 -5.00 14.11 -14.38
N GLU A 480 -5.80 15.13 -14.71
CA GLU A 480 -7.18 14.98 -15.23
C GLU A 480 -7.20 14.26 -16.59
N GLU A 481 -6.20 14.53 -17.44
CA GLU A 481 -6.04 13.87 -18.73
C GLU A 481 -5.71 12.39 -18.54
N HIS A 482 -4.81 12.08 -17.61
CA HIS A 482 -4.41 10.69 -17.31
C HIS A 482 -5.56 9.88 -16.70
N VAL A 483 -6.28 10.44 -15.71
CA VAL A 483 -7.47 9.79 -15.12
C VAL A 483 -8.51 9.50 -16.21
N ARG A 484 -8.74 10.46 -17.13
CA ARG A 484 -9.66 10.29 -18.26
C ARG A 484 -9.20 9.17 -19.19
N ALA A 485 -7.93 9.14 -19.56
CA ALA A 485 -7.37 8.10 -20.44
C ALA A 485 -7.54 6.70 -19.83
N ILE A 486 -7.31 6.55 -18.52
CA ILE A 486 -7.55 5.31 -17.78
C ILE A 486 -9.05 4.96 -17.79
N ALA A 487 -9.93 5.91 -17.53
CA ALA A 487 -11.37 5.66 -17.54
C ALA A 487 -11.88 5.22 -18.93
N VAL A 488 -11.34 5.79 -20.00
CA VAL A 488 -11.61 5.37 -21.38
C VAL A 488 -11.10 3.96 -21.66
N ARG A 489 -9.85 3.67 -21.29
CA ARG A 489 -9.23 2.34 -21.48
C ARG A 489 -10.03 1.26 -20.77
N ASP A 490 -10.41 1.49 -19.52
CA ASP A 490 -10.91 0.45 -18.62
C ASP A 490 -12.43 0.33 -18.62
N TYR A 491 -13.18 1.37 -19.05
CA TYR A 491 -14.65 1.40 -19.02
C TYR A 491 -15.29 1.93 -20.30
N GLY A 492 -14.49 2.28 -21.31
CA GLY A 492 -14.95 2.81 -22.61
C GLY A 492 -15.28 4.31 -22.59
N ALA A 493 -15.09 4.96 -23.73
CA ALA A 493 -15.23 6.42 -23.87
C ALA A 493 -16.64 6.93 -23.46
N ALA A 494 -17.70 6.18 -23.75
CA ALA A 494 -19.06 6.55 -23.41
C ALA A 494 -19.33 6.64 -21.90
N ASN A 495 -18.53 5.95 -21.07
CA ASN A 495 -18.70 5.90 -19.63
C ASN A 495 -17.69 6.77 -18.86
N ALA A 496 -16.63 7.24 -19.50
CA ALA A 496 -15.47 7.85 -18.84
C ALA A 496 -15.84 9.02 -17.92
N GLU A 497 -16.67 9.97 -18.36
CA GLU A 497 -17.09 11.11 -17.55
C GLU A 497 -17.89 10.69 -16.29
N ARG A 498 -18.74 9.69 -16.44
CA ARG A 498 -19.54 9.17 -15.31
C ARG A 498 -18.66 8.42 -14.33
N VAL A 499 -17.70 7.63 -14.81
CA VAL A 499 -16.67 6.96 -13.99
C VAL A 499 -15.87 7.98 -13.19
N MET A 500 -15.34 9.01 -13.86
CA MET A 500 -14.60 10.10 -13.19
C MET A 500 -15.47 10.81 -12.14
N SER A 501 -16.74 11.05 -12.43
CA SER A 501 -17.67 11.66 -11.49
C SER A 501 -17.88 10.78 -10.23
N VAL A 502 -17.96 9.45 -10.37
CA VAL A 502 -18.05 8.53 -9.23
C VAL A 502 -16.76 8.57 -8.40
N TRP A 503 -15.59 8.45 -9.04
CA TRP A 503 -14.31 8.49 -8.37
C TRP A 503 -14.05 9.84 -7.66
N ARG A 504 -14.55 10.94 -8.21
CA ARG A 504 -14.45 12.27 -7.58
C ARG A 504 -15.23 12.32 -6.28
N ARG A 505 -16.50 11.84 -6.29
CA ARG A 505 -17.31 11.71 -5.07
C ARG A 505 -16.65 10.81 -4.02
N TRP A 506 -16.09 9.67 -4.41
CA TRP A 506 -15.36 8.80 -3.49
C TRP A 506 -14.11 9.47 -2.90
N SER A 507 -13.45 10.32 -3.69
CA SER A 507 -12.30 11.10 -3.21
C SER A 507 -12.70 12.13 -2.16
N ASP A 508 -13.88 12.74 -2.28
CA ASP A 508 -14.39 13.65 -1.27
C ASP A 508 -14.74 12.90 0.03
N LEU A 509 -15.26 11.68 -0.06
CA LEU A 509 -15.56 10.83 1.10
C LEU A 509 -14.29 10.37 1.82
N ALA A 510 -13.22 10.06 1.12
CA ALA A 510 -11.96 9.65 1.74
C ALA A 510 -11.40 10.72 2.68
N ALA A 511 -11.60 12.01 2.38
CA ALA A 511 -11.24 13.10 3.26
C ALA A 511 -12.10 13.17 4.55
N ASP A 512 -13.31 12.62 4.53
CA ASP A 512 -14.22 12.57 5.67
C ASP A 512 -13.98 11.40 6.63
N TYR A 513 -13.16 10.41 6.23
CA TYR A 513 -12.83 9.29 7.10
C TYR A 513 -12.17 9.77 8.40
N VAL A 514 -12.50 9.13 9.52
CA VAL A 514 -11.98 9.47 10.86
C VAL A 514 -10.92 8.44 11.26
N ALA A 515 -9.67 8.82 11.07
CA ALA A 515 -8.50 7.98 11.34
C ALA A 515 -8.17 7.98 12.85
N SER A 516 -9.00 7.34 13.64
CA SER A 516 -8.76 7.14 15.07
C SER A 516 -8.36 5.69 15.35
N ASP A 517 -7.72 5.44 16.50
CA ASP A 517 -7.42 4.08 16.97
C ASP A 517 -8.67 3.21 17.05
N ASP A 518 -9.82 3.79 17.43
CA ASP A 518 -11.10 3.08 17.47
C ASP A 518 -11.52 2.52 16.11
N ASN A 519 -11.23 3.23 15.03
CA ASN A 519 -11.60 2.86 13.68
C ASN A 519 -10.51 2.02 13.01
N GLN A 520 -9.26 2.49 13.02
CA GLN A 520 -8.14 1.85 12.31
C GLN A 520 -7.67 0.53 12.96
N TYR A 521 -7.71 0.40 14.29
CA TYR A 521 -7.45 -0.88 14.96
C TYR A 521 -8.73 -1.65 15.27
N GLY A 522 -9.83 -1.31 14.63
CA GLY A 522 -11.16 -1.87 14.80
C GLY A 522 -11.79 -2.31 13.46
N PRO A 523 -13.05 -1.90 13.23
CA PRO A 523 -13.85 -2.42 12.13
C PRO A 523 -13.28 -2.09 10.74
N PHE A 524 -12.56 -0.99 10.57
CA PHE A 524 -12.01 -0.64 9.25
C PHE A 524 -10.79 -1.48 8.85
N ARG A 525 -10.00 -1.96 9.83
CA ARG A 525 -8.87 -2.82 9.52
C ARG A 525 -9.28 -4.23 9.12
N ILE A 526 -10.32 -4.78 9.77
CA ILE A 526 -10.79 -6.16 9.55
C ILE A 526 -11.87 -6.19 8.45
N GLY A 527 -12.59 -5.11 8.27
CA GLY A 527 -13.68 -5.04 7.31
C GLY A 527 -14.97 -5.73 7.81
N PRO A 528 -15.79 -6.23 6.88
CA PRO A 528 -17.10 -6.82 7.18
C PRO A 528 -17.07 -8.05 8.10
N ALA A 529 -15.90 -8.68 8.26
CA ALA A 529 -15.73 -9.81 9.20
C ALA A 529 -15.50 -9.38 10.65
N TYR A 530 -15.40 -8.08 10.93
CA TYR A 530 -15.23 -7.58 12.31
C TYR A 530 -16.37 -8.08 13.21
N PRO A 531 -16.08 -8.69 14.41
CA PRO A 531 -17.10 -9.30 15.24
C PRO A 531 -18.11 -8.29 15.76
N TYR A 532 -19.40 -8.66 15.72
CA TYR A 532 -20.46 -7.95 16.40
C TYR A 532 -20.86 -8.75 17.64
N SER A 533 -20.42 -8.29 18.82
CA SER A 533 -20.61 -8.96 20.10
C SER A 533 -21.16 -8.02 21.20
N ILE A 534 -21.87 -6.96 20.82
CA ILE A 534 -22.44 -5.97 21.74
C ILE A 534 -23.48 -6.65 22.63
N GLY A 535 -23.23 -6.69 23.95
CA GLY A 535 -24.07 -7.41 24.91
C GLY A 535 -23.87 -8.93 24.91
N GLY A 536 -22.95 -9.46 24.15
CA GLY A 536 -22.56 -10.86 24.06
C GLY A 536 -21.20 -11.17 24.72
N PRO A 537 -20.67 -12.37 24.50
CA PRO A 537 -19.40 -12.79 25.06
C PRO A 537 -18.22 -12.02 24.47
N ARG A 538 -17.18 -11.86 25.28
CA ARG A 538 -15.93 -11.25 24.83
C ARG A 538 -15.23 -12.14 23.78
N VAL A 539 -14.81 -11.52 22.68
CA VAL A 539 -14.02 -12.16 21.62
C VAL A 539 -12.54 -11.98 21.93
N THR A 540 -11.77 -13.06 21.85
CA THR A 540 -10.30 -13.03 22.02
C THR A 540 -9.60 -13.29 20.69
N ALA A 541 -8.33 -12.85 20.57
CA ALA A 541 -7.55 -13.05 19.37
C ALA A 541 -7.38 -14.53 18.98
N GLU A 542 -7.31 -15.42 19.97
CA GLU A 542 -7.18 -16.87 19.76
C GLU A 542 -8.42 -17.50 19.13
N LYS A 543 -9.59 -16.87 19.31
CA LYS A 543 -10.86 -17.35 18.72
C LYS A 543 -11.08 -16.83 17.30
N PHE A 544 -10.35 -15.78 16.90
CA PHE A 544 -10.50 -15.23 15.57
C PHE A 544 -9.74 -16.09 14.55
N PRO A 545 -10.38 -16.53 13.45
CA PRO A 545 -9.75 -17.43 12.48
C PRO A 545 -8.80 -16.67 11.56
N VAL A 546 -7.54 -16.54 11.94
CA VAL A 546 -6.49 -15.96 11.12
C VAL A 546 -5.76 -17.03 10.33
N THR A 547 -5.36 -16.71 9.09
CA THR A 547 -4.51 -17.58 8.28
C THR A 547 -3.05 -17.50 8.69
N ARG A 548 -2.68 -16.39 9.35
CA ARG A 548 -1.32 -16.19 9.86
C ARG A 548 -1.33 -15.41 11.19
N ALA A 549 -0.62 -15.92 12.17
CA ALA A 549 -0.29 -15.21 13.40
C ALA A 549 1.07 -14.50 13.24
N GLY A 550 1.10 -13.20 13.23
CA GLY A 550 2.33 -12.40 13.13
C GLY A 550 2.37 -11.27 14.15
N SER A 551 3.49 -10.54 14.21
CA SER A 551 3.69 -9.42 15.12
C SER A 551 2.66 -8.29 14.94
N ASN A 552 2.19 -8.08 13.71
CA ASN A 552 1.12 -7.15 13.37
C ASN A 552 -0.21 -7.88 13.12
N GLY A 553 -0.34 -9.08 13.69
CA GLY A 553 -1.52 -9.89 13.53
C GLY A 553 -2.72 -9.35 14.29
N ILE A 554 -3.77 -10.18 14.31
CA ILE A 554 -5.06 -9.83 14.93
C ILE A 554 -4.95 -9.39 16.39
N GLY A 555 -3.85 -9.71 17.08
CA GLY A 555 -3.61 -9.33 18.48
C GLY A 555 -3.49 -7.82 18.73
N ILE A 556 -3.17 -7.02 17.68
CA ILE A 556 -3.18 -5.56 17.79
C ILE A 556 -4.56 -4.96 17.49
N CYS A 557 -5.47 -5.73 16.92
CA CYS A 557 -6.81 -5.26 16.62
C CYS A 557 -7.70 -5.32 17.86
N ARG A 558 -8.53 -4.28 18.01
CA ARG A 558 -9.58 -4.25 19.03
C ARG A 558 -10.77 -5.07 18.55
N LEU A 559 -10.94 -6.30 19.06
CA LEU A 559 -12.03 -7.19 18.65
C LEU A 559 -13.35 -6.96 19.42
N ASN A 560 -13.32 -6.19 20.50
CA ASN A 560 -14.49 -5.85 21.30
C ASN A 560 -14.76 -4.36 21.22
N PHE A 561 -15.82 -3.97 20.54
CA PHE A 561 -16.07 -2.57 20.22
C PHE A 561 -16.29 -1.67 21.44
N LEU A 562 -16.76 -2.22 22.57
CA LEU A 562 -16.97 -1.50 23.82
C LEU A 562 -15.74 -1.45 24.73
N GLU A 563 -14.59 -1.94 24.30
CA GLU A 563 -13.29 -1.82 24.99
C GLU A 563 -12.46 -0.68 24.39
N LYS A 564 -11.62 -0.02 25.22
CA LYS A 564 -10.67 1.00 24.71
C LYS A 564 -9.60 0.34 23.83
N PRO A 565 -9.11 1.02 22.80
CA PRO A 565 -7.94 0.56 22.05
C PRO A 565 -6.77 0.25 23.01
N TRP A 566 -6.01 -0.81 22.71
CA TRP A 566 -4.83 -1.23 23.50
C TRP A 566 -5.10 -1.62 24.96
N SER A 567 -6.36 -1.85 25.31
CA SER A 567 -6.79 -2.12 26.67
C SER A 567 -8.01 -3.05 26.69
N THR A 568 -8.28 -3.69 27.81
CA THR A 568 -9.54 -4.40 28.09
C THR A 568 -10.52 -3.54 28.90
N ALA A 569 -10.14 -2.29 29.21
CA ALA A 569 -11.01 -1.38 29.93
C ALA A 569 -12.20 -0.96 29.06
N PRO A 570 -13.41 -0.84 29.63
CA PRO A 570 -14.57 -0.36 28.89
C PRO A 570 -14.38 1.09 28.43
N VAL A 571 -14.98 1.44 27.27
CA VAL A 571 -15.05 2.83 26.84
C VAL A 571 -15.95 3.65 27.78
N ASP A 572 -15.60 4.91 28.01
CA ASP A 572 -16.47 5.83 28.77
C ASP A 572 -17.62 6.33 27.86
N PRO A 573 -18.89 6.04 28.19
CA PRO A 573 -20.02 6.51 27.41
C PRO A 573 -20.10 8.03 27.26
N LYS A 574 -19.60 8.80 28.24
CA LYS A 574 -19.60 10.27 28.18
C LYS A 574 -18.73 10.81 27.05
N GLU A 575 -17.61 10.14 26.78
CA GLU A 575 -16.69 10.50 25.68
C GLU A 575 -17.11 9.84 24.37
N ALA A 576 -17.51 8.57 24.41
CA ALA A 576 -17.79 7.77 23.22
C ALA A 576 -19.09 8.17 22.51
N VAL A 577 -20.17 8.47 23.24
CA VAL A 577 -21.50 8.77 22.64
C VAL A 577 -21.47 10.00 21.74
N PRO A 578 -20.94 11.16 22.15
CA PRO A 578 -20.87 12.35 21.28
C PRO A 578 -20.02 12.09 20.04
N ARG A 579 -18.88 11.41 20.21
CA ARG A 579 -17.97 11.08 19.10
C ARG A 579 -18.63 10.13 18.10
N MET A 580 -19.25 9.04 18.56
CA MET A 580 -19.94 8.09 17.68
C MET A 580 -21.05 8.76 16.88
N LYS A 581 -21.81 9.69 17.48
CA LYS A 581 -22.84 10.44 16.76
C LYS A 581 -22.25 11.30 15.66
N ALA A 582 -21.15 12.02 15.94
CA ALA A 582 -20.48 12.84 14.93
C ALA A 582 -19.84 11.97 13.81
N GLU A 583 -19.27 10.83 14.14
CA GLU A 583 -18.72 9.89 13.15
C GLU A 583 -19.82 9.29 12.25
N LEU A 584 -21.00 8.99 12.79
CA LEU A 584 -22.13 8.48 12.01
C LEU A 584 -22.61 9.48 10.94
N GLU A 585 -22.59 10.79 11.23
CA GLU A 585 -22.92 11.85 10.25
C GLU A 585 -21.98 11.81 9.03
N LEU A 586 -20.75 11.36 9.21
CA LEU A 586 -19.77 11.21 8.13
C LEU A 586 -19.88 9.85 7.44
N PHE A 587 -20.09 8.78 8.18
CA PHE A 587 -20.01 7.41 7.66
C PHE A 587 -21.30 6.95 6.95
N GLU A 588 -22.48 7.35 7.42
CA GLU A 588 -23.73 6.96 6.75
C GLU A 588 -23.83 7.47 5.29
N PRO A 589 -23.39 8.70 4.94
CA PRO A 589 -23.26 9.08 3.53
C PRO A 589 -22.26 8.24 2.73
N MET A 590 -21.16 7.80 3.35
CA MET A 590 -20.18 6.94 2.67
C MET A 590 -20.80 5.61 2.21
N VAL A 591 -21.59 4.95 3.06
CA VAL A 591 -22.31 3.72 2.70
C VAL A 591 -23.12 3.93 1.43
N ARG A 592 -23.94 4.99 1.42
CA ARG A 592 -24.82 5.29 0.28
C ARG A 592 -24.08 5.61 -1.01
N GLU A 593 -23.00 6.35 -0.94
CA GLU A 593 -22.24 6.77 -2.14
C GLU A 593 -21.40 5.62 -2.71
N TYR A 594 -20.81 4.77 -1.86
CA TYR A 594 -20.14 3.56 -2.34
C TYR A 594 -21.14 2.58 -2.96
N ASP A 595 -22.33 2.38 -2.37
CA ASP A 595 -23.38 1.53 -2.93
C ASP A 595 -23.88 2.06 -4.29
N ARG A 596 -24.14 3.40 -4.42
CA ARG A 596 -24.53 4.00 -5.71
C ARG A 596 -23.47 3.81 -6.79
N GLY A 597 -22.20 3.97 -6.43
CA GLY A 597 -21.10 3.74 -7.36
C GLY A 597 -20.98 2.27 -7.75
N ALA A 598 -21.18 1.35 -6.80
CA ALA A 598 -21.24 -0.08 -7.10
C ALA A 598 -22.34 -0.42 -8.08
N ASP A 599 -23.57 0.11 -7.87
CA ASP A 599 -24.70 -0.06 -8.79
C ASP A 599 -24.40 0.50 -10.18
N PHE A 600 -23.75 1.66 -10.26
CA PHE A 600 -23.34 2.25 -11.53
C PHE A 600 -22.38 1.32 -12.30
N PHE A 601 -21.31 0.82 -11.64
CA PHE A 601 -20.34 -0.08 -12.30
C PHE A 601 -20.97 -1.42 -12.69
N ALA A 602 -21.86 -1.98 -11.86
CA ALA A 602 -22.63 -3.17 -12.22
C ALA A 602 -23.50 -2.93 -13.45
N GLY A 603 -24.17 -1.76 -13.53
CA GLY A 603 -25.04 -1.40 -14.63
C GLY A 603 -24.36 -1.24 -15.98
N ILE A 604 -23.13 -0.71 -15.99
CA ILE A 604 -22.40 -0.53 -17.27
C ILE A 604 -21.76 -1.82 -17.77
N ALA A 605 -21.55 -2.83 -16.92
CA ALA A 605 -20.80 -4.04 -17.26
C ALA A 605 -21.41 -4.82 -18.43
N SER A 606 -22.75 -4.86 -18.55
CA SER A 606 -23.44 -5.60 -19.62
C SER A 606 -23.27 -5.01 -21.02
N GLY A 607 -22.89 -3.73 -21.13
CA GLY A 607 -22.69 -3.04 -22.41
C GLY A 607 -21.22 -2.93 -22.85
N LEU A 608 -20.30 -3.58 -22.15
CA LEU A 608 -18.86 -3.52 -22.39
C LEU A 608 -18.33 -4.84 -22.98
N ASP A 609 -17.17 -4.77 -23.65
CA ASP A 609 -16.40 -5.97 -24.00
C ASP A 609 -15.98 -6.76 -22.74
N ALA A 610 -15.54 -8.00 -22.94
CA ALA A 610 -15.27 -8.94 -21.83
C ALA A 610 -14.27 -8.38 -20.81
N ARG A 611 -13.18 -7.74 -21.24
CA ARG A 611 -12.15 -7.15 -20.37
C ARG A 611 -12.69 -5.96 -19.57
N ARG A 612 -13.33 -5.00 -20.25
CA ARG A 612 -13.93 -3.83 -19.60
C ARG A 612 -15.09 -4.21 -18.68
N ALA A 613 -15.88 -5.20 -19.07
CA ALA A 613 -16.96 -5.74 -18.24
C ALA A 613 -16.43 -6.38 -16.95
N GLU A 614 -15.30 -7.09 -17.02
CA GLU A 614 -14.63 -7.66 -15.84
C GLU A 614 -14.10 -6.55 -14.92
N ASN A 615 -13.46 -5.52 -15.47
CA ASN A 615 -13.02 -4.35 -14.69
C ASN A 615 -14.21 -3.68 -13.97
N ALA A 616 -15.33 -3.52 -14.65
CA ALA A 616 -16.53 -2.92 -14.07
C ALA A 616 -17.13 -3.81 -12.94
N ARG A 617 -17.18 -5.11 -13.12
CA ARG A 617 -17.64 -6.05 -12.08
C ARG A 617 -16.74 -6.02 -10.84
N ARG A 618 -15.40 -6.04 -11.02
CA ARG A 618 -14.44 -5.95 -9.90
C ARG A 618 -14.51 -4.60 -9.20
N MET A 619 -14.68 -3.50 -9.93
CA MET A 619 -14.87 -2.17 -9.32
C MET A 619 -16.20 -2.10 -8.55
N SER A 620 -17.26 -2.70 -9.06
CA SER A 620 -18.53 -2.81 -8.35
C SER A 620 -18.38 -3.63 -7.06
N ALA A 621 -17.70 -4.77 -7.11
CA ALA A 621 -17.45 -5.62 -5.93
C ALA A 621 -16.60 -4.88 -4.88
N LEU A 622 -15.54 -4.19 -5.31
CA LEU A 622 -14.71 -3.36 -4.43
C LEU A 622 -15.53 -2.26 -3.75
N ALA A 623 -16.28 -1.48 -4.52
CA ALA A 623 -17.11 -0.41 -3.97
C ALA A 623 -18.15 -0.94 -2.98
N ARG A 624 -18.80 -2.05 -3.31
CA ARG A 624 -19.75 -2.72 -2.42
C ARG A 624 -19.07 -3.22 -1.14
N TYR A 625 -17.85 -3.77 -1.23
CA TYR A 625 -17.08 -4.21 -0.08
C TYR A 625 -16.69 -3.03 0.83
N LEU A 626 -16.30 -1.88 0.25
CA LEU A 626 -16.05 -0.65 1.01
C LEU A 626 -17.34 -0.18 1.71
N ALA A 627 -18.50 -0.19 1.02
CA ALA A 627 -19.78 0.10 1.64
C ALA A 627 -20.08 -0.83 2.82
N ARG A 628 -19.88 -2.15 2.65
CA ARG A 628 -20.10 -3.15 3.72
C ARG A 628 -19.15 -2.94 4.91
N THR A 629 -17.91 -2.53 4.67
CA THR A 629 -16.95 -2.20 5.73
C THR A 629 -17.43 -1.00 6.56
N VAL A 630 -17.83 0.09 5.89
CA VAL A 630 -18.36 1.28 6.57
C VAL A 630 -19.67 0.94 7.30
N GLU A 631 -20.56 0.16 6.69
CA GLU A 631 -21.83 -0.27 7.29
C GLU A 631 -21.61 -1.11 8.56
N THR A 632 -20.61 -1.99 8.59
CA THR A 632 -20.19 -2.69 9.82
C THR A 632 -19.85 -1.69 10.94
N SER A 633 -19.07 -0.65 10.64
CA SER A 633 -18.76 0.39 11.64
C SER A 633 -19.99 1.18 12.07
N VAL A 634 -20.90 1.50 11.15
CA VAL A 634 -22.19 2.16 11.44
C VAL A 634 -23.04 1.29 12.36
N ASN A 635 -23.22 0.01 12.04
CA ASN A 635 -24.05 -0.91 12.83
C ASN A 635 -23.47 -1.12 14.23
N LEU A 636 -22.16 -1.21 14.38
CA LEU A 636 -21.48 -1.28 15.68
C LEU A 636 -21.71 0.00 16.51
N LYS A 637 -21.54 1.18 15.92
CA LYS A 637 -21.76 2.46 16.61
C LYS A 637 -23.22 2.63 17.03
N ARG A 638 -24.15 2.32 16.15
CA ARG A 638 -25.59 2.36 16.45
C ARG A 638 -25.99 1.36 17.53
N GLY A 639 -25.46 0.11 17.46
CA GLY A 639 -25.65 -0.90 18.49
C GLY A 639 -25.06 -0.50 19.84
N ALA A 640 -23.86 0.12 19.86
CA ALA A 640 -23.26 0.66 21.06
C ALA A 640 -24.07 1.80 21.68
N LEU A 641 -24.59 2.71 20.87
CA LEU A 641 -25.49 3.78 21.35
C LEU A 641 -26.78 3.21 21.97
N ALA A 642 -27.38 2.19 21.35
CA ALA A 642 -28.52 1.48 21.92
C ALA A 642 -28.16 0.80 23.26
N HIS A 643 -27.01 0.15 23.33
CA HIS A 643 -26.49 -0.47 24.54
C HIS A 643 -26.32 0.54 25.69
N PHE A 644 -25.69 1.67 25.43
CA PHE A 644 -25.51 2.74 26.44
C PHE A 644 -26.83 3.38 26.88
N ALA A 645 -27.86 3.36 26.02
CA ALA A 645 -29.20 3.81 26.36
C ALA A 645 -30.05 2.74 27.08
N GLY A 646 -29.54 1.52 27.29
CA GLY A 646 -30.30 0.40 27.84
C GLY A 646 -31.35 -0.20 26.89
N ASP A 647 -31.34 0.17 25.61
CA ASP A 647 -32.28 -0.29 24.57
C ASP A 647 -31.85 -1.66 24.00
N ARG A 648 -32.28 -2.72 24.68
CA ARG A 648 -31.98 -4.10 24.29
C ARG A 648 -32.57 -4.47 22.92
N ILE A 649 -33.76 -3.93 22.58
CA ILE A 649 -34.40 -4.16 21.28
C ILE A 649 -33.57 -3.51 20.19
N GLY A 650 -33.12 -2.27 20.42
CA GLY A 650 -32.21 -1.59 19.50
C GLY A 650 -30.91 -2.34 19.26
N VAL A 651 -30.30 -2.91 20.30
CA VAL A 651 -29.08 -3.75 20.12
C VAL A 651 -29.36 -4.93 19.18
N LEU A 652 -30.49 -5.63 19.35
CA LEU A 652 -30.89 -6.76 18.50
C LEU A 652 -31.22 -6.32 17.06
N ASP A 653 -31.86 -5.17 16.87
CA ASP A 653 -32.15 -4.65 15.51
C ASP A 653 -30.85 -4.32 14.76
N TRP A 654 -29.86 -3.76 15.44
CA TRP A 654 -28.56 -3.51 14.83
C TRP A 654 -27.76 -4.80 14.58
N ALA A 655 -27.88 -5.81 15.47
CA ALA A 655 -27.31 -7.12 15.23
C ALA A 655 -27.91 -7.78 13.95
N ARG A 656 -29.22 -7.67 13.71
CA ARG A 656 -29.87 -8.15 12.47
C ARG A 656 -29.33 -7.50 11.22
N ARG A 657 -29.20 -6.15 11.27
CA ARG A 657 -28.64 -5.39 10.14
C ARG A 657 -27.22 -5.82 9.86
N GLU A 658 -26.40 -6.02 10.88
CA GLU A 658 -25.02 -6.47 10.73
C GLU A 658 -24.94 -7.91 10.23
N TYR A 659 -25.83 -8.79 10.68
CA TYR A 659 -25.92 -10.16 10.15
C TYR A 659 -26.26 -10.16 8.66
N ALA A 660 -27.22 -9.35 8.24
CA ALA A 660 -27.57 -9.18 6.83
C ALA A 660 -26.41 -8.57 6.02
N ASN A 661 -25.72 -7.57 6.57
CA ASN A 661 -24.54 -6.95 5.97
C ASN A 661 -23.41 -7.96 5.74
N ALA A 662 -23.10 -8.79 6.73
CA ALA A 662 -22.10 -9.85 6.63
C ALA A 662 -22.48 -10.91 5.58
N LYS A 663 -23.75 -11.36 5.57
CA LYS A 663 -24.26 -12.30 4.53
C LYS A 663 -24.13 -11.72 3.13
N ALA A 664 -24.48 -10.46 2.93
CA ALA A 664 -24.39 -9.79 1.64
C ALA A 664 -22.95 -9.58 1.15
N THR A 665 -21.96 -9.72 2.02
CA THR A 665 -20.53 -9.59 1.67
C THR A 665 -19.94 -10.88 1.08
N LEU A 666 -20.50 -12.06 1.42
CA LEU A 666 -19.95 -13.34 0.97
C LEU A 666 -19.75 -13.45 -0.55
N PRO A 667 -20.70 -13.05 -1.42
CA PRO A 667 -20.50 -13.15 -2.86
C PRO A 667 -19.44 -12.16 -3.38
N LEU A 668 -19.12 -11.09 -2.65
CA LEU A 668 -18.16 -10.07 -3.11
C LEU A 668 -16.72 -10.59 -3.04
N VAL A 669 -16.37 -11.31 -1.97
CA VAL A 669 -15.03 -11.90 -1.81
C VAL A 669 -14.77 -13.04 -2.79
N ASP A 670 -15.81 -13.56 -3.44
CA ASP A 670 -15.69 -14.57 -4.51
C ASP A 670 -15.45 -13.92 -5.89
N VAL A 671 -15.71 -12.63 -6.06
CA VAL A 671 -15.44 -11.91 -7.33
C VAL A 671 -13.97 -11.49 -7.41
N ASP A 672 -13.40 -11.06 -6.30
CA ASP A 672 -11.99 -10.66 -6.20
C ASP A 672 -11.42 -11.16 -4.87
N SER A 673 -10.61 -12.20 -4.92
CA SER A 673 -10.05 -12.83 -3.72
C SER A 673 -9.02 -11.97 -2.97
N ARG A 674 -8.68 -10.76 -3.46
CA ARG A 674 -7.97 -9.74 -2.67
C ARG A 674 -8.84 -9.10 -1.60
N LEU A 675 -10.18 -9.13 -1.75
CA LEU A 675 -11.11 -8.58 -0.76
C LEU A 675 -11.05 -9.44 0.52
N GLY A 676 -10.77 -8.80 1.62
CA GLY A 676 -10.54 -9.48 2.90
C GLY A 676 -9.08 -9.84 3.18
N TRP A 677 -8.17 -9.59 2.22
CA TRP A 677 -6.75 -9.84 2.36
C TRP A 677 -6.01 -8.63 2.97
N GLU A 678 -5.19 -8.89 3.97
CA GLU A 678 -4.26 -7.93 4.57
C GLU A 678 -2.86 -8.56 4.62
N PRO A 679 -1.84 -8.03 3.93
CA PRO A 679 -0.57 -8.73 3.72
C PRO A 679 0.19 -9.16 4.98
N SER A 680 0.06 -8.42 6.08
CA SER A 680 0.72 -8.75 7.34
C SER A 680 -0.03 -9.80 8.18
N MET A 681 -1.33 -9.99 7.90
CA MET A 681 -2.21 -10.93 8.61
C MET A 681 -2.81 -12.00 7.70
N GLU A 682 -2.65 -11.86 6.39
CA GLU A 682 -3.32 -12.62 5.35
C GLU A 682 -4.86 -12.42 5.40
N TYR A 683 -5.68 -13.47 5.25
CA TYR A 683 -7.13 -13.27 5.32
C TYR A 683 -7.59 -12.98 6.76
N VAL A 684 -8.14 -11.79 6.96
CA VAL A 684 -8.85 -11.38 8.17
C VAL A 684 -10.27 -10.89 7.87
N GLY A 685 -10.59 -10.63 6.61
CA GLY A 685 -11.89 -10.17 6.14
C GLY A 685 -12.49 -11.04 5.01
N GLY A 686 -11.91 -12.21 4.75
CA GLY A 686 -12.34 -13.11 3.68
C GLY A 686 -13.53 -13.99 4.07
N ARG A 687 -13.90 -14.91 3.18
CA ARG A 687 -15.07 -15.80 3.33
C ARG A 687 -15.11 -16.52 4.66
N ALA A 688 -14.03 -17.21 5.04
CA ALA A 688 -13.97 -17.99 6.27
C ALA A 688 -14.19 -17.14 7.53
N GLN A 689 -13.66 -15.90 7.53
CA GLN A 689 -13.79 -14.95 8.64
C GLN A 689 -15.21 -14.38 8.72
N ILE A 690 -15.85 -14.14 7.58
CA ILE A 690 -17.25 -13.70 7.52
C ILE A 690 -18.17 -14.82 8.01
N GLU A 691 -17.97 -16.06 7.56
CA GLU A 691 -18.75 -17.23 8.01
C GLU A 691 -18.59 -17.49 9.52
N TRP A 692 -17.35 -17.36 10.04
CA TRP A 692 -17.09 -17.41 11.46
C TRP A 692 -17.89 -16.34 12.25
N LYS A 693 -17.89 -15.09 11.76
CA LYS A 693 -18.67 -14.01 12.35
C LYS A 693 -20.17 -14.32 12.38
N LEU A 694 -20.71 -14.83 11.27
CA LEU A 694 -22.12 -15.22 11.20
C LEU A 694 -22.45 -16.28 12.24
N ALA A 695 -21.61 -17.33 12.38
CA ALA A 695 -21.78 -18.36 13.40
C ALA A 695 -21.69 -17.78 14.83
N LEU A 696 -20.74 -16.88 15.12
CA LEU A 696 -20.63 -16.19 16.40
C LEU A 696 -21.90 -15.39 16.72
N MET A 697 -22.47 -14.70 15.75
CA MET A 697 -23.70 -13.92 15.92
C MET A 697 -24.91 -14.84 16.13
N GLU A 698 -25.00 -15.98 15.43
CA GLU A 698 -26.05 -16.98 15.62
C GLU A 698 -25.99 -17.61 17.02
N GLU A 699 -24.79 -17.89 17.52
CA GLU A 699 -24.58 -18.37 18.89
C GLU A 699 -25.01 -17.32 19.93
N THR A 700 -24.65 -16.04 19.69
CA THR A 700 -24.89 -14.94 20.63
C THR A 700 -26.36 -14.52 20.72
N TYR A 701 -27.04 -14.39 19.58
CA TYR A 701 -28.38 -13.78 19.50
C TYR A 701 -29.48 -14.74 19.04
N GLY A 702 -29.11 -15.94 18.59
CA GLY A 702 -30.04 -16.93 18.03
C GLY A 702 -30.39 -16.66 16.56
N ARG A 703 -30.20 -17.65 15.71
CA ARG A 703 -30.43 -17.54 14.24
C ARG A 703 -31.84 -17.06 13.90
N LYS A 704 -32.88 -17.62 14.53
CA LYS A 704 -34.29 -17.22 14.31
C LYS A 704 -34.49 -15.72 14.63
N THR A 705 -33.83 -15.21 15.67
CA THR A 705 -33.89 -13.80 16.04
C THR A 705 -33.24 -12.92 14.97
N LEU A 706 -32.09 -13.32 14.44
CA LEU A 706 -31.34 -12.57 13.43
C LEU A 706 -32.03 -12.55 12.06
N GLU A 707 -32.76 -13.60 11.69
CA GLU A 707 -33.46 -13.73 10.42
C GLU A 707 -34.93 -13.21 10.46
N SER A 708 -35.46 -12.86 11.66
CA SER A 708 -36.80 -12.34 11.79
C SER A 708 -36.91 -10.89 11.28
N ALA A 709 -38.10 -10.46 10.85
CA ALA A 709 -38.38 -9.05 10.57
C ALA A 709 -38.18 -8.19 11.83
N SER A 710 -37.86 -6.88 11.65
CA SER A 710 -37.62 -5.94 12.77
C SER A 710 -38.68 -6.07 13.89
N LEU A 711 -38.24 -6.04 15.14
CA LEU A 711 -39.12 -6.05 16.31
C LEU A 711 -39.75 -4.69 16.58
N ARG A 712 -39.27 -3.63 15.92
CA ARG A 712 -39.91 -2.30 15.94
C ARG A 712 -41.01 -2.29 14.86
N ARG A 713 -42.26 -2.32 15.32
CA ARG A 713 -43.44 -1.96 14.51
C ARG A 713 -43.65 -0.45 14.55
#